data_baa997d66c3e2a712c287b35c863ae3e
#
_entry.id   baa997d66c3e2a712c287b35c863ae3e
#
_cell.length_a   1.000
_cell.length_b   1.000
_cell.length_c   1.000
_cell.angle_alpha   90.00
_cell.angle_beta   90.00
_cell.angle_gamma   90.00
#
_symmetry.space_group_name_H-M   'P 1'
#
loop_
_entity.id
_entity.type
_entity.pdbx_description
1 polymer ?
#
loop_
_entity_poly.entity_id
_entity_poly.type
_entity_poly.pdbx_seq_one_letter_code
_entity_poly.pdbx_strand_id
1 'polypeptide(L)'
;MRRKMKTIRNLFKQDKEKFVPPKGVQDCIPIKTIYKDGIFETSKNKFSKCFRFTDINYAVASRLDKEAMFLDYSELLNSLDPGATSKITVLNRRLNRVDFEKNIMIPKVNDNLDEYRDEYNKMLLDKALGSNSIIQEKFLTISVNKKSYEEAKTYFSRISADLSNHFNALGSRCIELDATDRLRLAHDFYRVGEENIFTWDMIDNMRKGHSFKDYISPDSFKFEKDYFEMGNKFGRVFFLKDYASYIKDDMVAELTDLNRNLMLSIDIIPIPMDEAIREVENRRLGVETNITNWQRRQNNNNNFSAVIPYDMEQQRKESKEFLDDLTTRDQRMFVCVLTMVLLADNKEQLDLDTESLLATGRKHLCQLAILKWQQKDGLNTAMPHGVRKINALRTLTTESLAVFMPFRVQEINHENGIYYGDNVISKNMIIADRRELLNGNSFILGVSGSGKSFTAKNEIVSIALRDPNADIVIIDPEREYPKLIETLGGQDIHISATSKNHINAMDMNADYGDGANPVILKSEFILSLCEHLMGSGNLGPKEKSIIDRCTAKVYRIYQQGNYQGVAPTLQDFREELLRQPEPEAKQIALAIELFTDGSLNTFAKNTNVDTNSRIICYDILDLGKQLLPIGMLVVLDSILNRITANRAKGRNTYIFIDEIYLLFQHEYSANFLFTLWKRVRKYGAYCTGITQNVDDLLQSHTARTMLANSEFIVMLNQAATDRTELAKLLSISDTQMSYITNVGAGQGLLKVGSSLVPFINKFPTDTKLYKLMTTKPGE
;
A
#
# COMPACT_ATOMS: atom_id res chain seq x y z
N MET A 1 -34.66 29.23 -21.36
CA MET A 1 -34.58 28.03 -22.23
C MET A 1 -33.51 28.13 -23.33
N ARG A 2 -33.59 29.02 -24.30
CA ARG A 2 -32.57 29.18 -25.40
C ARG A 2 -31.12 29.41 -24.91
N ARG A 3 -30.88 30.02 -23.73
CA ARG A 3 -29.54 30.22 -23.14
C ARG A 3 -28.93 28.92 -22.59
N LYS A 4 -29.72 28.02 -21.95
CA LYS A 4 -29.26 26.71 -21.45
C LYS A 4 -28.93 25.75 -22.61
N MET A 5 -29.77 25.69 -23.68
CA MET A 5 -29.48 24.88 -24.86
C MET A 5 -28.15 25.27 -25.57
N LYS A 6 -27.77 26.57 -25.51
CA LYS A 6 -26.45 27.01 -26.02
C LYS A 6 -25.29 26.48 -25.20
N THR A 7 -25.47 26.30 -23.91
CA THR A 7 -24.40 25.84 -23.00
C THR A 7 -24.03 24.38 -23.28
N ILE A 8 -25.00 23.51 -23.53
CA ILE A 8 -24.77 22.07 -23.76
C ILE A 8 -24.29 21.81 -25.19
N ARG A 9 -24.84 22.48 -26.18
CA ARG A 9 -24.24 22.44 -27.51
C ARG A 9 -22.76 22.86 -27.51
N ASN A 10 -22.35 23.68 -26.56
CA ASN A 10 -20.94 24.04 -26.38
C ASN A 10 -20.10 22.94 -25.70
N LEU A 11 -20.68 22.10 -24.81
CA LEU A 11 -20.00 20.96 -24.21
C LEU A 11 -19.71 19.85 -25.24
N PHE A 12 -20.61 19.66 -26.20
CA PHE A 12 -20.39 18.72 -27.32
C PHE A 12 -19.38 19.21 -28.34
N LYS A 13 -19.11 20.51 -28.40
CA LYS A 13 -18.11 21.04 -29.34
C LYS A 13 -16.72 20.63 -28.89
N GLN A 14 -15.96 20.11 -29.85
CA GLN A 14 -14.50 20.00 -29.67
C GLN A 14 -13.94 21.36 -29.26
N ASP A 15 -12.86 21.37 -28.51
CA ASP A 15 -12.05 22.56 -28.28
C ASP A 15 -11.32 22.95 -29.58
N LYS A 16 -12.09 23.46 -30.56
CA LYS A 16 -11.57 23.94 -31.84
C LYS A 16 -11.14 25.39 -31.70
N GLU A 17 -9.84 25.58 -31.67
CA GLU A 17 -9.23 26.87 -32.01
C GLU A 17 -9.03 26.96 -33.56
N LYS A 18 -8.98 28.18 -34.11
CA LYS A 18 -8.53 28.34 -35.50
C LYS A 18 -7.17 27.66 -35.65
N PHE A 19 -7.03 26.81 -36.66
CA PHE A 19 -5.75 26.19 -36.94
C PHE A 19 -4.69 27.27 -37.19
N VAL A 20 -3.71 27.36 -36.33
CA VAL A 20 -2.49 28.13 -36.48
C VAL A 20 -1.36 27.13 -36.56
N PRO A 21 -0.57 27.10 -37.64
CA PRO A 21 0.59 26.21 -37.70
C PRO A 21 1.52 26.49 -36.50
N PRO A 22 1.91 25.45 -35.73
CA PRO A 22 2.83 25.64 -34.62
C PRO A 22 4.17 26.14 -35.14
N LYS A 23 4.71 27.16 -34.52
CA LYS A 23 6.05 27.71 -34.85
C LYS A 23 7.15 27.02 -34.04
N GLY A 24 6.81 26.37 -32.93
CA GLY A 24 7.71 25.67 -32.07
C GLY A 24 7.03 24.52 -31.35
N VAL A 25 7.82 23.72 -30.64
CA VAL A 25 7.36 22.55 -29.88
C VAL A 25 6.34 22.95 -28.81
N GLN A 26 6.58 24.08 -28.15
CA GLN A 26 5.70 24.62 -27.09
C GLN A 26 4.27 24.96 -27.58
N ASP A 27 4.10 25.31 -28.86
CA ASP A 27 2.79 25.59 -29.43
C ASP A 27 1.94 24.32 -29.60
N CYS A 28 2.56 23.15 -29.53
CA CYS A 28 1.86 21.87 -29.57
C CYS A 28 1.17 21.52 -28.25
N ILE A 29 1.58 22.16 -27.13
CA ILE A 29 1.08 21.89 -25.77
C ILE A 29 -0.03 22.89 -25.42
N PRO A 30 -1.28 22.43 -25.15
CA PRO A 30 -2.46 23.29 -25.02
C PRO A 30 -2.63 23.82 -23.59
N ILE A 31 -1.59 24.43 -23.02
CA ILE A 31 -1.63 25.07 -21.70
C ILE A 31 -1.24 26.53 -21.91
N LYS A 32 -2.06 27.47 -21.43
CA LYS A 32 -1.82 28.92 -21.55
C LYS A 32 -1.21 29.50 -20.29
N THR A 33 -1.79 29.21 -19.16
CA THR A 33 -1.39 29.76 -17.86
C THR A 33 -1.46 28.67 -16.80
N ILE A 34 -0.54 28.71 -15.84
CA ILE A 34 -0.52 27.84 -14.67
C ILE A 34 -0.63 28.67 -13.40
N TYR A 35 -1.34 28.14 -12.39
CA TYR A 35 -1.46 28.75 -11.07
C TYR A 35 -0.88 27.79 -10.03
N LYS A 36 -0.33 28.34 -8.94
CA LYS A 36 0.39 27.59 -7.91
C LYS A 36 -0.42 26.42 -7.32
N ASP A 37 -1.71 26.57 -7.18
CA ASP A 37 -2.65 25.58 -6.67
C ASP A 37 -2.99 24.45 -7.66
N GLY A 38 -2.28 24.37 -8.76
CA GLY A 38 -2.46 23.35 -9.78
C GLY A 38 -3.65 23.59 -10.72
N ILE A 39 -4.28 24.75 -10.72
CA ILE A 39 -5.27 25.13 -11.74
C ILE A 39 -4.53 25.57 -12.99
N PHE A 40 -4.86 24.97 -14.14
CA PHE A 40 -4.30 25.33 -15.43
C PHE A 40 -5.37 25.95 -16.34
N GLU A 41 -5.08 27.07 -16.98
CA GLU A 41 -5.89 27.61 -18.04
C GLU A 41 -5.43 27.03 -19.38
N THR A 42 -6.30 26.26 -20.04
CA THR A 42 -6.00 25.56 -21.30
C THR A 42 -6.46 26.34 -22.53
N SER A 43 -7.54 27.08 -22.41
CA SER A 43 -8.03 28.02 -23.43
C SER A 43 -8.71 29.19 -22.71
N LYS A 44 -9.11 30.24 -23.45
CA LYS A 44 -9.75 31.42 -22.84
C LYS A 44 -10.96 31.01 -22.00
N ASN A 45 -10.89 31.28 -20.71
CA ASN A 45 -11.95 30.96 -19.73
C ASN A 45 -12.20 29.48 -19.50
N LYS A 46 -11.29 28.58 -19.92
CA LYS A 46 -11.37 27.15 -19.63
C LYS A 46 -10.25 26.76 -18.67
N PHE A 47 -10.66 26.35 -17.47
CA PHE A 47 -9.77 25.97 -16.39
C PHE A 47 -9.87 24.48 -16.11
N SER A 48 -8.76 23.86 -15.72
CA SER A 48 -8.69 22.46 -15.35
C SER A 48 -7.92 22.26 -14.05
N LYS A 49 -8.33 21.27 -13.24
CA LYS A 49 -7.62 20.80 -12.06
C LYS A 49 -7.49 19.28 -12.12
N CYS A 50 -6.36 18.76 -11.66
CA CYS A 50 -6.04 17.35 -11.71
C CYS A 50 -5.89 16.79 -10.27
N PHE A 51 -6.39 15.58 -10.07
CA PHE A 51 -6.35 14.82 -8.84
C PHE A 51 -5.69 13.48 -9.12
N ARG A 52 -4.81 13.01 -8.24
CA ARG A 52 -4.28 11.66 -8.27
C ARG A 52 -5.08 10.80 -7.29
N PHE A 53 -5.47 9.60 -7.68
CA PHE A 53 -6.14 8.66 -6.80
C PHE A 53 -5.45 7.30 -6.78
N THR A 54 -5.57 6.61 -5.64
CA THR A 54 -4.93 5.31 -5.44
C THR A 54 -5.81 4.18 -5.96
N ASP A 55 -5.19 3.03 -6.23
CA ASP A 55 -5.90 1.81 -6.60
C ASP A 55 -6.65 1.19 -5.40
N ILE A 56 -7.59 0.31 -5.69
CA ILE A 56 -8.28 -0.55 -4.73
C ILE A 56 -8.10 -2.01 -5.12
N ASN A 57 -8.29 -2.93 -4.17
CA ASN A 57 -8.08 -4.37 -4.39
C ASN A 57 -9.25 -5.04 -5.12
N TYR A 58 -9.70 -4.48 -6.24
CA TYR A 58 -10.84 -4.98 -7.00
C TYR A 58 -10.63 -6.41 -7.52
N ALA A 59 -9.45 -6.71 -8.08
CA ALA A 59 -9.17 -8.02 -8.68
C ALA A 59 -9.29 -9.19 -7.69
N VAL A 60 -8.93 -8.95 -6.42
CA VAL A 60 -8.92 -9.99 -5.36
C VAL A 60 -10.12 -9.90 -4.41
N ALA A 61 -11.04 -8.98 -4.64
CA ALA A 61 -12.24 -8.84 -3.83
C ALA A 61 -13.22 -10.01 -4.01
N SER A 62 -14.06 -10.25 -3.03
CA SER A 62 -15.18 -11.20 -3.15
C SER A 62 -16.19 -10.69 -4.19
N ARG A 63 -17.08 -11.58 -4.65
CA ARG A 63 -18.13 -11.17 -5.58
C ARG A 63 -19.03 -10.07 -5.00
N LEU A 64 -19.40 -10.19 -3.74
CA LEU A 64 -20.25 -9.19 -3.06
C LEU A 64 -19.52 -7.86 -2.90
N ASP A 65 -18.22 -7.89 -2.55
CA ASP A 65 -17.42 -6.68 -2.44
C ASP A 65 -17.22 -6.01 -3.81
N LYS A 66 -17.03 -6.80 -4.89
CA LYS A 66 -16.96 -6.27 -6.26
C LYS A 66 -18.25 -5.58 -6.67
N GLU A 67 -19.41 -6.19 -6.35
CA GLU A 67 -20.72 -5.58 -6.60
C GLU A 67 -20.87 -4.26 -5.81
N ALA A 68 -20.46 -4.22 -4.54
CA ALA A 68 -20.47 -3.00 -3.74
C ALA A 68 -19.52 -1.92 -4.32
N MET A 69 -18.28 -2.27 -4.62
CA MET A 69 -17.30 -1.34 -5.24
C MET A 69 -17.80 -0.80 -6.59
N PHE A 70 -18.48 -1.63 -7.38
CA PHE A 70 -19.08 -1.22 -8.65
C PHE A 70 -20.21 -0.20 -8.45
N LEU A 71 -21.05 -0.40 -7.44
CA LEU A 71 -22.11 0.55 -7.07
C LEU A 71 -21.52 1.87 -6.56
N ASP A 72 -20.56 1.83 -5.66
CA ASP A 72 -19.88 3.03 -5.12
C ASP A 72 -19.20 3.82 -6.24
N TYR A 73 -18.58 3.12 -7.21
CA TYR A 73 -18.00 3.77 -8.39
C TYR A 73 -19.07 4.37 -9.31
N SER A 74 -20.20 3.72 -9.45
CA SER A 74 -21.36 4.25 -10.19
C SER A 74 -21.92 5.52 -9.53
N GLU A 75 -21.96 5.58 -8.20
CA GLU A 75 -22.34 6.78 -7.45
C GLU A 75 -21.33 7.93 -7.66
N LEU A 76 -20.02 7.64 -7.65
CA LEU A 76 -19.00 8.62 -7.97
C LEU A 76 -19.23 9.19 -9.38
N LEU A 77 -19.50 8.35 -10.38
CA LEU A 77 -19.80 8.81 -11.75
C LEU A 77 -21.07 9.67 -11.78
N ASN A 78 -22.11 9.28 -11.06
CA ASN A 78 -23.36 10.03 -10.94
C ASN A 78 -23.19 11.38 -10.22
N SER A 79 -22.16 11.53 -9.38
CA SER A 79 -21.85 12.79 -8.70
C SER A 79 -21.20 13.84 -9.61
N LEU A 80 -20.71 13.45 -10.80
CA LEU A 80 -20.01 14.36 -11.70
C LEU A 80 -20.95 15.48 -12.22
N ASP A 81 -20.45 16.71 -12.18
CA ASP A 81 -21.22 17.92 -12.53
C ASP A 81 -21.47 17.98 -14.06
N PRO A 82 -22.75 18.06 -14.51
CA PRO A 82 -23.09 18.26 -15.92
C PRO A 82 -22.55 19.57 -16.52
N GLY A 83 -22.09 20.52 -15.70
CA GLY A 83 -21.47 21.78 -16.16
C GLY A 83 -19.98 21.67 -16.46
N ALA A 84 -19.37 20.51 -16.19
CA ALA A 84 -17.95 20.25 -16.34
C ALA A 84 -17.68 19.06 -17.26
N THR A 85 -16.45 18.92 -17.71
CA THR A 85 -15.93 17.69 -18.34
C THR A 85 -14.94 17.05 -17.41
N SER A 86 -15.15 15.78 -17.09
CA SER A 86 -14.25 14.98 -16.29
C SER A 86 -13.44 14.06 -17.20
N LYS A 87 -12.19 13.77 -16.85
CA LYS A 87 -11.30 12.87 -17.57
C LYS A 87 -10.61 11.94 -16.59
N ILE A 88 -10.83 10.66 -16.74
CA ILE A 88 -10.08 9.63 -16.01
C ILE A 88 -8.90 9.23 -16.88
N THR A 89 -7.69 9.25 -16.33
CA THR A 89 -6.46 8.87 -17.02
C THR A 89 -5.73 7.80 -16.24
N VAL A 90 -5.38 6.72 -16.91
CA VAL A 90 -4.46 5.67 -16.42
C VAL A 90 -3.15 5.85 -17.19
N LEU A 91 -2.09 6.11 -16.48
CA LEU A 91 -0.75 6.31 -17.02
C LEU A 91 0.18 5.19 -16.56
N ASN A 92 0.68 4.43 -17.50
CA ASN A 92 1.79 3.50 -17.27
C ASN A 92 3.09 4.19 -17.67
N ARG A 93 4.03 4.25 -16.74
CA ARG A 93 5.39 4.67 -17.04
C ARG A 93 6.39 3.61 -16.56
N ARG A 94 7.49 3.45 -17.27
CA ARG A 94 8.57 2.61 -16.79
C ARG A 94 9.22 3.20 -15.55
N LEU A 95 9.64 2.34 -14.64
CA LEU A 95 10.41 2.73 -13.47
C LEU A 95 11.69 3.45 -13.91
N ASN A 96 11.93 4.63 -13.39
CA ASN A 96 13.19 5.35 -13.61
C ASN A 96 14.29 4.70 -12.76
N ARG A 97 15.38 4.28 -13.42
CA ARG A 97 16.50 3.64 -12.76
C ARG A 97 17.16 4.56 -11.71
N VAL A 98 17.31 5.82 -11.98
CA VAL A 98 17.98 6.78 -11.07
C VAL A 98 17.14 7.04 -9.83
N ASP A 99 15.81 7.23 -9.98
CA ASP A 99 14.89 7.36 -8.85
C ASP A 99 14.85 6.08 -8.02
N PHE A 100 14.89 4.93 -8.67
CA PHE A 100 14.97 3.63 -8.01
C PHE A 100 16.27 3.49 -7.20
N GLU A 101 17.41 3.78 -7.81
CA GLU A 101 18.72 3.71 -7.15
C GLU A 101 18.77 4.64 -5.93
N LYS A 102 18.20 5.84 -6.03
CA LYS A 102 18.21 6.83 -4.96
C LYS A 102 17.28 6.46 -3.79
N ASN A 103 16.09 5.92 -4.07
CA ASN A 103 15.03 5.75 -3.06
C ASN A 103 14.96 4.33 -2.49
N ILE A 104 15.47 3.33 -3.21
CA ILE A 104 15.29 1.92 -2.85
C ILE A 104 16.61 1.21 -2.56
N MET A 105 17.69 1.53 -3.25
CA MET A 105 18.99 0.91 -2.99
C MET A 105 19.56 1.31 -1.62
N ILE A 106 20.32 0.40 -1.04
CA ILE A 106 20.99 0.56 0.25
C ILE A 106 22.35 1.21 0.01
N PRO A 107 22.64 2.40 0.60
CA PRO A 107 23.94 3.05 0.45
C PRO A 107 25.05 2.28 1.17
N LYS A 108 26.28 2.33 0.64
CA LYS A 108 27.46 1.79 1.33
C LYS A 108 27.83 2.65 2.53
N VAL A 109 28.27 1.99 3.59
CA VAL A 109 28.65 2.62 4.86
C VAL A 109 30.15 2.47 5.15
N ASN A 110 30.88 1.71 4.32
CA ASN A 110 32.28 1.31 4.48
C ASN A 110 32.54 0.44 5.72
N ASP A 111 31.67 -0.56 5.91
CA ASP A 111 31.79 -1.60 6.92
C ASP A 111 31.89 -3.01 6.32
N ASN A 112 32.03 -4.04 7.15
CA ASN A 112 32.15 -5.43 6.73
C ASN A 112 30.87 -5.99 6.05
N LEU A 113 29.77 -5.24 6.05
CA LEU A 113 28.49 -5.65 5.48
C LEU A 113 28.28 -5.10 4.05
N ASP A 114 29.20 -4.32 3.52
CA ASP A 114 29.05 -3.71 2.19
C ASP A 114 28.99 -4.77 1.06
N GLU A 115 29.61 -5.94 1.23
CA GLU A 115 29.46 -7.04 0.27
C GLU A 115 28.02 -7.52 0.20
N TYR A 116 27.33 -7.61 1.34
CA TYR A 116 25.92 -7.99 1.41
C TYR A 116 25.01 -6.89 0.87
N ARG A 117 25.35 -5.59 1.06
CA ARG A 117 24.64 -4.46 0.43
C ARG A 117 24.73 -4.52 -1.09
N ASP A 118 25.91 -4.80 -1.64
CA ASP A 118 26.10 -4.94 -3.08
C ASP A 118 25.27 -6.10 -3.65
N GLU A 119 25.27 -7.24 -2.97
CA GLU A 119 24.48 -8.41 -3.39
C GLU A 119 22.97 -8.14 -3.32
N TYR A 120 22.50 -7.51 -2.24
CA TYR A 120 21.10 -7.14 -2.06
C TYR A 120 20.65 -6.12 -3.11
N ASN A 121 21.46 -5.07 -3.35
CA ASN A 121 21.20 -4.05 -4.36
C ASN A 121 21.17 -4.63 -5.78
N LYS A 122 22.08 -5.56 -6.09
CA LYS A 122 22.08 -6.27 -7.37
C LYS A 122 20.79 -7.06 -7.55
N MET A 123 20.38 -7.81 -6.55
CA MET A 123 19.12 -8.57 -6.57
C MET A 123 17.92 -7.64 -6.80
N LEU A 124 17.84 -6.49 -6.10
CA LEU A 124 16.78 -5.51 -6.29
C LEU A 124 16.76 -4.94 -7.70
N LEU A 125 17.95 -4.62 -8.25
CA LEU A 125 18.08 -4.09 -9.60
C LEU A 125 17.68 -5.12 -10.66
N ASP A 126 18.13 -6.37 -10.52
CA ASP A 126 17.80 -7.46 -11.43
C ASP A 126 16.29 -7.72 -11.43
N LYS A 127 15.64 -7.66 -10.27
CA LYS A 127 14.17 -7.74 -10.15
C LYS A 127 13.48 -6.55 -10.77
N ALA A 128 13.96 -5.34 -10.52
CA ALA A 128 13.40 -4.11 -11.08
C ALA A 128 13.48 -4.10 -12.62
N LEU A 129 14.53 -4.62 -13.20
CA LEU A 129 14.73 -4.71 -14.66
C LEU A 129 14.02 -5.92 -15.28
N GLY A 130 13.88 -7.01 -14.52
CA GLY A 130 13.29 -8.28 -14.98
C GLY A 130 11.77 -8.39 -14.81
N SER A 131 11.20 -7.65 -13.88
CA SER A 131 9.75 -7.59 -13.64
C SER A 131 9.08 -6.59 -14.57
N ASN A 132 7.76 -6.49 -14.51
CA ASN A 132 7.01 -5.51 -15.31
C ASN A 132 7.37 -4.05 -15.02
N SER A 133 8.32 -3.68 -14.24
CA SER A 133 8.90 -2.33 -14.00
C SER A 133 7.99 -1.13 -14.33
N ILE A 134 6.67 -1.33 -14.27
CA ILE A 134 5.65 -0.35 -14.65
C ILE A 134 5.06 0.25 -13.38
N ILE A 135 5.20 1.54 -13.25
CA ILE A 135 4.41 2.34 -12.30
C ILE A 135 3.12 2.75 -13.01
N GLN A 136 1.99 2.32 -12.46
CA GLN A 136 0.68 2.75 -12.94
C GLN A 136 0.13 3.84 -12.02
N GLU A 137 -0.11 5.01 -12.59
CA GLU A 137 -0.69 6.15 -11.88
C GLU A 137 -2.08 6.47 -12.46
N LYS A 138 -2.99 6.92 -11.61
CA LYS A 138 -4.38 7.19 -11.97
C LYS A 138 -4.76 8.61 -11.62
N PHE A 139 -5.36 9.30 -12.57
CA PHE A 139 -5.69 10.70 -12.44
C PHE A 139 -7.14 10.97 -12.82
N LEU A 140 -7.76 11.90 -12.11
CA LEU A 140 -9.03 12.51 -12.48
C LEU A 140 -8.78 13.99 -12.77
N THR A 141 -9.03 14.43 -14.00
CA THR A 141 -8.92 15.83 -14.38
C THR A 141 -10.30 16.39 -14.66
N ILE A 142 -10.66 17.45 -13.95
CA ILE A 142 -11.94 18.16 -14.17
C ILE A 142 -11.65 19.49 -14.88
N SER A 143 -12.42 19.81 -15.92
CA SER A 143 -12.32 21.05 -16.62
C SER A 143 -13.67 21.75 -16.70
N VAL A 144 -13.65 23.07 -16.51
CA VAL A 144 -14.85 23.90 -16.42
C VAL A 144 -14.63 25.24 -17.13
N ASN A 145 -15.70 25.80 -17.70
CA ASN A 145 -15.68 27.13 -18.25
C ASN A 145 -16.16 28.15 -17.19
N LYS A 146 -15.25 29.04 -16.76
CA LYS A 146 -15.52 30.12 -15.80
C LYS A 146 -15.01 31.44 -16.33
N LYS A 147 -15.53 32.57 -15.81
CA LYS A 147 -15.14 33.90 -16.32
C LYS A 147 -13.76 34.33 -15.80
N SER A 148 -13.37 33.86 -14.63
CA SER A 148 -12.11 34.22 -13.97
C SER A 148 -11.51 33.03 -13.22
N TYR A 149 -10.23 33.15 -12.87
CA TYR A 149 -9.53 32.21 -12.01
C TYR A 149 -10.21 32.07 -10.63
N GLU A 150 -10.67 33.16 -10.02
CA GLU A 150 -11.28 33.12 -8.69
C GLU A 150 -12.60 32.30 -8.68
N GLU A 151 -13.42 32.47 -9.74
CA GLU A 151 -14.61 31.62 -9.92
C GLU A 151 -14.25 30.14 -10.11
N ALA A 152 -13.17 29.86 -10.83
CA ALA A 152 -12.69 28.50 -11.03
C ALA A 152 -12.15 27.91 -9.72
N LYS A 153 -11.37 28.65 -8.95
CA LYS A 153 -10.82 28.23 -7.66
C LYS A 153 -11.93 27.88 -6.67
N THR A 154 -12.95 28.74 -6.53
CA THR A 154 -14.09 28.46 -5.66
C THR A 154 -14.85 27.20 -6.09
N TYR A 155 -15.01 27.00 -7.39
CA TYR A 155 -15.63 25.80 -7.95
C TYR A 155 -14.82 24.53 -7.60
N PHE A 156 -13.51 24.54 -7.84
CA PHE A 156 -12.66 23.38 -7.58
C PHE A 156 -12.53 23.06 -6.11
N SER A 157 -12.49 24.04 -5.21
CA SER A 157 -12.45 23.80 -3.76
C SER A 157 -13.69 23.03 -3.25
N ARG A 158 -14.87 23.32 -3.81
CA ARG A 158 -16.08 22.56 -3.49
C ARG A 158 -16.02 21.13 -4.02
N ILE A 159 -15.68 20.97 -5.30
CA ILE A 159 -15.62 19.66 -5.95
C ILE A 159 -14.56 18.76 -5.31
N SER A 160 -13.45 19.33 -4.86
CA SER A 160 -12.39 18.57 -4.18
C SER A 160 -12.89 17.86 -2.93
N ALA A 161 -13.68 18.52 -2.10
CA ALA A 161 -14.25 17.92 -0.90
C ALA A 161 -15.23 16.77 -1.25
N ASP A 162 -16.10 16.98 -2.23
CA ASP A 162 -17.07 15.98 -2.68
C ASP A 162 -16.36 14.74 -3.27
N LEU A 163 -15.35 14.94 -4.11
CA LEU A 163 -14.54 13.85 -4.67
C LEU A 163 -13.81 13.06 -3.59
N SER A 164 -13.19 13.76 -2.63
CA SER A 164 -12.48 13.11 -1.54
C SER A 164 -13.40 12.16 -0.75
N ASN A 165 -14.65 12.55 -0.51
CA ASN A 165 -15.63 11.72 0.18
C ASN A 165 -15.98 10.46 -0.64
N HIS A 166 -16.26 10.60 -1.95
CA HIS A 166 -16.59 9.47 -2.81
C HIS A 166 -15.42 8.49 -2.98
N PHE A 167 -14.19 9.00 -3.18
CA PHE A 167 -13.02 8.13 -3.26
C PHE A 167 -12.72 7.43 -1.94
N ASN A 168 -12.91 8.10 -0.79
CA ASN A 168 -12.75 7.47 0.52
C ASN A 168 -13.79 6.35 0.74
N ALA A 169 -15.03 6.51 0.29
CA ALA A 169 -16.04 5.46 0.34
C ALA A 169 -15.62 4.22 -0.47
N LEU A 170 -14.99 4.43 -1.64
CA LEU A 170 -14.39 3.36 -2.44
C LEU A 170 -13.15 2.70 -1.81
N GLY A 171 -12.61 3.25 -0.70
CA GLY A 171 -11.33 2.81 -0.13
C GLY A 171 -10.11 3.32 -0.91
N SER A 172 -10.28 4.33 -1.77
CA SER A 172 -9.22 5.00 -2.52
C SER A 172 -8.92 6.37 -1.90
N ARG A 173 -7.66 6.80 -1.96
CA ARG A 173 -7.23 8.14 -1.52
C ARG A 173 -7.15 9.07 -2.72
N CYS A 174 -7.80 10.23 -2.66
CA CYS A 174 -7.77 11.26 -3.70
C CYS A 174 -6.94 12.45 -3.22
N ILE A 175 -5.91 12.84 -4.01
CA ILE A 175 -4.95 13.90 -3.67
C ILE A 175 -4.98 14.95 -4.77
N GLU A 176 -5.12 16.23 -4.39
CA GLU A 176 -5.01 17.35 -5.32
C GLU A 176 -3.55 17.51 -5.78
N LEU A 177 -3.33 17.66 -7.07
CA LEU A 177 -2.03 17.98 -7.62
C LEU A 177 -1.83 19.50 -7.69
N ASP A 178 -0.68 19.97 -7.23
CA ASP A 178 -0.26 21.35 -7.39
C ASP A 178 0.35 21.61 -8.78
N ALA A 179 0.88 22.81 -9.01
CA ALA A 179 1.50 23.14 -10.28
C ALA A 179 2.75 22.30 -10.57
N THR A 180 3.56 22.05 -9.55
CA THR A 180 4.80 21.26 -9.67
C THR A 180 4.48 19.82 -10.04
N ASP A 181 3.52 19.21 -9.35
CA ASP A 181 3.07 17.84 -9.62
C ASP A 181 2.55 17.67 -11.05
N ARG A 182 1.70 18.61 -11.50
CA ARG A 182 1.13 18.57 -12.84
C ARG A 182 2.15 18.82 -13.95
N LEU A 183 3.12 19.70 -13.71
CA LEU A 183 4.23 19.91 -14.64
C LEU A 183 5.16 18.70 -14.67
N ARG A 184 5.44 18.08 -13.52
CA ARG A 184 6.24 16.85 -13.45
C ARG A 184 5.57 15.72 -14.23
N LEU A 185 4.26 15.52 -14.05
CA LEU A 185 3.51 14.53 -14.82
C LEU A 185 3.63 14.78 -16.34
N ALA A 186 3.52 16.03 -16.78
CA ALA A 186 3.68 16.38 -18.19
C ALA A 186 5.13 16.17 -18.65
N HIS A 187 6.12 16.56 -17.86
CA HIS A 187 7.55 16.35 -18.13
C HIS A 187 7.86 14.87 -18.30
N ASP A 188 7.47 14.04 -17.34
CA ASP A 188 7.79 12.61 -17.32
C ASP A 188 7.17 11.88 -18.52
N PHE A 189 6.04 12.39 -19.05
CA PHE A 189 5.44 11.83 -20.26
C PHE A 189 6.09 12.37 -21.55
N TYR A 190 6.37 13.66 -21.65
CA TYR A 190 6.95 14.25 -22.87
C TYR A 190 8.45 14.01 -23.00
N ARG A 191 9.16 13.78 -21.88
CA ARG A 191 10.62 13.59 -21.81
C ARG A 191 10.96 12.25 -21.16
N VAL A 192 10.37 11.17 -21.69
CA VAL A 192 10.59 9.79 -21.18
C VAL A 192 12.08 9.45 -21.14
N GLY A 193 12.58 9.09 -19.95
CA GLY A 193 13.98 8.77 -19.69
C GLY A 193 14.77 9.93 -19.11
N GLU A 194 14.17 11.09 -18.94
CA GLU A 194 14.78 12.30 -18.39
C GLU A 194 14.08 12.77 -17.10
N GLU A 195 13.33 11.89 -16.41
CA GLU A 195 12.49 12.21 -15.26
C GLU A 195 13.29 12.80 -14.10
N ASN A 196 14.57 12.42 -13.96
CA ASN A 196 15.49 12.90 -12.93
C ASN A 196 16.03 14.31 -13.19
N ILE A 197 15.86 14.86 -14.39
CA ILE A 197 16.34 16.20 -14.75
C ILE A 197 15.32 17.28 -14.39
N PHE A 198 14.08 16.88 -14.07
CA PHE A 198 13.01 17.82 -13.74
C PHE A 198 13.35 18.64 -12.49
N THR A 199 13.58 19.94 -12.71
CA THR A 199 13.75 20.92 -11.66
C THR A 199 12.84 22.10 -11.95
N TRP A 200 11.80 22.26 -11.14
CA TRP A 200 10.86 23.36 -11.28
C TRP A 200 10.73 24.15 -9.99
N ASP A 201 11.00 25.46 -10.09
CA ASP A 201 10.69 26.44 -9.06
C ASP A 201 9.98 27.63 -9.71
N MET A 202 8.76 27.92 -9.24
CA MET A 202 7.92 28.96 -9.82
C MET A 202 8.52 30.36 -9.69
N ILE A 203 9.18 30.65 -8.55
CA ILE A 203 9.76 31.95 -8.26
C ILE A 203 11.02 32.15 -9.12
N ASP A 204 11.85 31.13 -9.21
CA ASP A 204 13.08 31.19 -10.00
C ASP A 204 12.78 31.31 -11.50
N ASN A 205 11.76 30.57 -11.97
CA ASN A 205 11.29 30.66 -13.35
C ASN A 205 10.78 32.07 -13.69
N MET A 206 9.97 32.69 -12.83
CA MET A 206 9.49 34.06 -13.05
C MET A 206 10.65 35.08 -13.07
N ARG A 207 11.68 34.91 -12.24
CA ARG A 207 12.87 35.78 -12.21
C ARG A 207 13.70 35.65 -13.48
N LYS A 208 13.85 34.45 -14.03
CA LYS A 208 14.60 34.16 -15.25
C LYS A 208 13.84 34.49 -16.54
N GLY A 209 12.53 34.75 -16.45
CA GLY A 209 11.69 35.06 -17.62
C GLY A 209 11.49 33.85 -18.55
N HIS A 210 11.71 32.62 -18.08
CA HIS A 210 11.47 31.42 -18.84
C HIS A 210 9.97 31.06 -18.88
N SER A 211 9.56 30.36 -19.92
CA SER A 211 8.23 29.75 -19.97
C SER A 211 8.22 28.45 -19.17
N PHE A 212 7.15 28.17 -18.42
CA PHE A 212 6.96 26.84 -17.82
C PHE A 212 7.02 25.71 -18.84
N LYS A 213 6.72 26.00 -20.10
CA LYS A 213 6.79 25.03 -21.20
C LYS A 213 8.22 24.62 -21.54
N ASP A 214 9.22 25.40 -21.20
CA ASP A 214 10.63 25.06 -21.41
C ASP A 214 11.02 23.81 -20.57
N TYR A 215 10.36 23.62 -19.44
CA TYR A 215 10.62 22.50 -18.52
C TYR A 215 9.91 21.20 -18.92
N ILE A 216 8.83 21.26 -19.69
CA ILE A 216 8.00 20.10 -20.04
C ILE A 216 8.06 19.72 -21.53
N SER A 217 8.49 20.62 -22.41
CA SER A 217 8.49 20.34 -23.85
C SER A 217 9.54 19.32 -24.24
N PRO A 218 9.25 18.36 -25.10
CA PRO A 218 10.26 17.49 -25.69
C PRO A 218 11.15 18.28 -26.64
N ASP A 219 12.28 17.74 -27.06
CA ASP A 219 13.22 18.39 -27.97
C ASP A 219 12.64 18.58 -29.37
N SER A 220 11.75 17.69 -29.79
CA SER A 220 11.09 17.76 -31.09
C SER A 220 9.71 17.11 -31.09
N PHE A 221 8.82 17.59 -31.97
CA PHE A 221 7.60 16.92 -32.37
C PHE A 221 7.54 16.80 -33.89
N LYS A 222 7.21 15.60 -34.37
CA LYS A 222 6.87 15.35 -35.76
C LYS A 222 5.59 14.51 -35.81
N PHE A 223 4.54 15.04 -36.47
CA PHE A 223 3.25 14.37 -36.57
C PHE A 223 3.06 13.83 -37.98
N GLU A 224 2.98 12.52 -38.09
CA GLU A 224 2.75 11.78 -39.33
C GLU A 224 1.28 11.35 -39.44
N LYS A 225 0.95 10.62 -40.50
CA LYS A 225 -0.41 10.17 -40.80
C LYS A 225 -1.02 9.34 -39.67
N ASP A 226 -0.28 8.37 -39.13
CA ASP A 226 -0.76 7.33 -38.20
C ASP A 226 0.16 7.09 -36.99
N TYR A 227 1.20 7.91 -36.83
CA TYR A 227 2.09 7.96 -35.71
C TYR A 227 2.66 9.36 -35.50
N PHE A 228 3.37 9.57 -34.41
CA PHE A 228 4.15 10.79 -34.16
C PHE A 228 5.52 10.44 -33.58
N GLU A 229 6.46 11.35 -33.73
CA GLU A 229 7.77 11.31 -33.09
C GLU A 229 7.82 12.42 -32.02
N MET A 230 8.35 12.10 -30.84
CA MET A 230 8.46 12.97 -29.70
C MET A 230 9.82 12.77 -29.04
N GLY A 231 10.74 13.71 -29.28
CA GLY A 231 12.15 13.52 -28.92
C GLY A 231 12.71 12.27 -29.60
N ASN A 232 13.14 11.30 -28.79
CA ASN A 232 13.69 10.01 -29.24
C ASN A 232 12.65 8.86 -29.21
N LYS A 233 11.37 9.14 -28.97
CA LYS A 233 10.30 8.14 -28.91
C LYS A 233 9.36 8.23 -30.07
N PHE A 234 8.81 7.08 -30.44
CA PHE A 234 7.72 6.93 -31.42
C PHE A 234 6.40 6.71 -30.67
N GLY A 235 5.36 7.43 -31.07
CA GLY A 235 4.05 7.32 -30.42
C GLY A 235 2.91 7.13 -31.42
N ARG A 236 1.83 6.51 -30.94
CA ARG A 236 0.61 6.29 -31.71
C ARG A 236 -0.62 6.51 -30.86
N VAL A 237 -1.59 7.20 -31.42
CA VAL A 237 -2.86 7.45 -30.73
C VAL A 237 -3.96 6.58 -31.31
N PHE A 238 -4.71 5.96 -30.38
CA PHE A 238 -5.87 5.13 -30.66
C PHE A 238 -7.13 5.76 -30.08
N PHE A 239 -8.28 5.36 -30.59
CA PHE A 239 -9.58 5.69 -30.04
C PHE A 239 -10.51 4.49 -30.08
N LEU A 240 -11.51 4.46 -29.21
CA LEU A 240 -12.57 3.46 -29.24
C LEU A 240 -13.54 3.80 -30.39
N LYS A 241 -13.51 2.99 -31.44
CA LYS A 241 -14.37 3.16 -32.62
C LYS A 241 -15.74 2.55 -32.38
N ASP A 242 -15.77 1.35 -31.80
CA ASP A 242 -17.01 0.62 -31.54
C ASP A 242 -16.82 -0.40 -30.42
N TYR A 243 -17.92 -0.84 -29.80
CA TYR A 243 -17.92 -1.83 -28.71
C TYR A 243 -19.22 -2.63 -28.72
N ALA A 244 -19.16 -3.86 -28.23
CA ALA A 244 -20.34 -4.72 -28.10
C ALA A 244 -21.26 -4.26 -26.95
N SER A 245 -22.49 -4.71 -26.97
CA SER A 245 -23.49 -4.47 -25.90
C SER A 245 -23.10 -5.06 -24.54
N TYR A 246 -22.14 -5.97 -24.52
CA TYR A 246 -21.59 -6.58 -23.31
C TYR A 246 -20.07 -6.45 -23.29
N ILE A 247 -19.53 -5.78 -22.29
CA ILE A 247 -18.10 -5.62 -22.01
C ILE A 247 -17.84 -6.10 -20.57
N LYS A 248 -16.69 -6.77 -20.37
CA LYS A 248 -16.25 -7.18 -19.04
C LYS A 248 -15.52 -6.05 -18.32
N ASP A 249 -15.62 -6.02 -17.01
CA ASP A 249 -15.00 -5.05 -16.11
C ASP A 249 -13.47 -5.15 -15.99
N ASP A 250 -12.86 -6.21 -16.56
CA ASP A 250 -11.40 -6.40 -16.63
C ASP A 250 -10.75 -5.75 -17.86
N MET A 251 -11.53 -5.17 -18.79
CA MET A 251 -11.04 -4.64 -20.06
C MET A 251 -9.96 -3.54 -19.89
N VAL A 252 -10.23 -2.55 -19.04
CA VAL A 252 -9.27 -1.45 -18.82
C VAL A 252 -7.98 -1.99 -18.18
N ALA A 253 -8.11 -2.91 -17.23
CA ALA A 253 -6.98 -3.58 -16.58
C ALA A 253 -6.11 -4.33 -17.61
N GLU A 254 -6.72 -5.12 -18.49
CA GLU A 254 -5.98 -5.87 -19.52
C GLU A 254 -5.39 -4.95 -20.60
N LEU A 255 -6.07 -3.89 -21.03
CA LEU A 255 -5.53 -2.91 -21.98
C LEU A 255 -4.33 -2.15 -21.43
N THR A 256 -4.30 -1.95 -20.11
CA THR A 256 -3.20 -1.26 -19.43
C THR A 256 -2.15 -2.20 -18.82
N ASP A 257 -2.25 -3.53 -19.03
CA ASP A 257 -1.27 -4.51 -18.54
C ASP A 257 -0.03 -4.67 -19.46
N LEU A 258 0.12 -3.79 -20.45
CA LEU A 258 1.29 -3.77 -21.32
C LEU A 258 2.51 -3.20 -20.60
N ASN A 259 3.64 -3.92 -20.64
CA ASN A 259 4.92 -3.42 -20.12
C ASN A 259 5.52 -2.32 -21.03
N ARG A 260 4.80 -1.24 -21.23
CA ARG A 260 5.16 -0.10 -22.08
C ARG A 260 4.66 1.21 -21.48
N ASN A 261 5.25 2.31 -21.91
CA ASN A 261 4.71 3.62 -21.65
C ASN A 261 3.40 3.78 -22.40
N LEU A 262 2.30 3.77 -21.68
CA LEU A 262 0.94 3.82 -22.21
C LEU A 262 0.11 4.80 -21.40
N MET A 263 -0.71 5.57 -22.07
CA MET A 263 -1.72 6.42 -21.44
C MET A 263 -3.09 6.04 -22.00
N LEU A 264 -4.03 5.69 -21.11
CA LEU A 264 -5.45 5.52 -21.46
C LEU A 264 -6.23 6.63 -20.78
N SER A 265 -7.06 7.34 -21.55
CA SER A 265 -7.90 8.43 -21.02
C SER A 265 -9.33 8.30 -21.50
N ILE A 266 -10.25 8.53 -20.58
CA ILE A 266 -11.69 8.55 -20.84
C ILE A 266 -12.21 9.93 -20.48
N ASP A 267 -12.56 10.73 -21.49
CA ASP A 267 -13.29 11.98 -21.31
C ASP A 267 -14.76 11.67 -21.05
N ILE A 268 -15.32 12.22 -19.99
CA ILE A 268 -16.68 11.96 -19.50
C ILE A 268 -17.43 13.28 -19.46
N ILE A 269 -18.52 13.36 -20.19
CA ILE A 269 -19.40 14.54 -20.25
C ILE A 269 -20.76 14.12 -19.72
N PRO A 270 -21.09 14.45 -18.44
CA PRO A 270 -22.41 14.16 -17.90
C PRO A 270 -23.47 15.02 -18.58
N ILE A 271 -24.59 14.42 -18.97
CA ILE A 271 -25.73 15.11 -19.59
C ILE A 271 -26.80 15.36 -18.52
N PRO A 272 -27.35 16.59 -18.42
CA PRO A 272 -28.47 16.86 -17.54
C PRO A 272 -29.64 15.94 -17.83
N MET A 273 -30.30 15.42 -16.77
CA MET A 273 -31.34 14.40 -16.88
C MET A 273 -32.51 14.83 -17.78
N ASP A 274 -32.95 16.10 -17.66
CA ASP A 274 -34.03 16.66 -18.50
C ASP A 274 -33.70 16.69 -19.98
N GLU A 275 -32.41 16.79 -20.33
CA GLU A 275 -31.94 16.76 -21.71
C GLU A 275 -31.68 15.34 -22.19
N ALA A 276 -31.17 14.48 -21.31
CA ALA A 276 -30.97 13.05 -21.59
C ALA A 276 -32.30 12.39 -21.98
N ILE A 277 -33.34 12.54 -21.15
CA ILE A 277 -34.68 12.01 -21.41
C ILE A 277 -35.21 12.52 -22.75
N ARG A 278 -35.12 13.82 -23.01
CA ARG A 278 -35.58 14.44 -24.26
C ARG A 278 -34.83 13.92 -25.50
N GLU A 279 -33.54 13.69 -25.40
CA GLU A 279 -32.73 13.15 -26.49
C GLU A 279 -33.14 11.71 -26.80
N VAL A 280 -33.36 10.88 -25.79
CA VAL A 280 -33.79 9.50 -25.96
C VAL A 280 -35.22 9.40 -26.48
N GLU A 281 -36.14 10.26 -26.00
CA GLU A 281 -37.50 10.35 -26.52
C GLU A 281 -37.50 10.76 -28.01
N ASN A 282 -36.68 11.75 -28.40
CA ASN A 282 -36.55 12.14 -29.80
C ASN A 282 -36.00 11.01 -30.67
N ARG A 283 -35.03 10.25 -30.17
CA ARG A 283 -34.49 9.06 -30.85
C ARG A 283 -35.57 8.00 -31.04
N ARG A 284 -36.34 7.72 -29.97
CA ARG A 284 -37.46 6.76 -30.00
C ARG A 284 -38.51 7.18 -31.03
N LEU A 285 -38.94 8.47 -31.03
CA LEU A 285 -39.86 8.99 -32.00
C LEU A 285 -39.34 8.87 -33.45
N GLY A 286 -38.04 9.05 -33.64
CA GLY A 286 -37.38 8.83 -34.93
C GLY A 286 -37.47 7.38 -35.39
N VAL A 287 -37.21 6.42 -34.50
CA VAL A 287 -37.33 4.98 -34.80
C VAL A 287 -38.79 4.60 -35.11
N GLU A 288 -39.76 5.04 -34.30
CA GLU A 288 -41.20 4.79 -34.52
C GLU A 288 -41.65 5.41 -35.88
N THR A 289 -41.18 6.59 -36.23
CA THR A 289 -41.43 7.22 -37.50
C THR A 289 -40.88 6.40 -38.68
N ASN A 290 -39.65 5.86 -38.51
CA ASN A 290 -39.03 5.00 -39.53
C ASN A 290 -39.80 3.70 -39.71
N ILE A 291 -40.23 3.05 -38.62
CA ILE A 291 -41.06 1.85 -38.63
C ILE A 291 -42.40 2.13 -39.33
N THR A 292 -43.07 3.22 -38.96
CA THR A 292 -44.33 3.64 -39.55
C THR A 292 -44.21 3.91 -41.07
N ASN A 293 -43.14 4.59 -41.47
CA ASN A 293 -42.85 4.87 -42.89
C ASN A 293 -42.54 3.57 -43.65
N TRP A 294 -41.81 2.65 -43.04
CA TRP A 294 -41.55 1.33 -43.62
C TRP A 294 -42.84 0.55 -43.80
N GLN A 295 -43.71 0.47 -42.78
CA GLN A 295 -45.01 -0.19 -42.84
C GLN A 295 -45.90 0.42 -43.93
N ARG A 296 -45.98 1.75 -44.03
CA ARG A 296 -46.72 2.43 -45.10
C ARG A 296 -46.20 2.05 -46.48
N ARG A 297 -44.88 1.93 -46.68
CA ARG A 297 -44.30 1.49 -47.97
C ARG A 297 -44.70 0.01 -48.26
N GLN A 298 -44.68 -0.88 -47.27
CA GLN A 298 -45.11 -2.27 -47.49
C GLN A 298 -46.58 -2.36 -47.81
N ASN A 299 -47.42 -1.62 -47.12
CA ASN A 299 -48.86 -1.58 -47.39
C ASN A 299 -49.16 -1.05 -48.81
N ASN A 300 -48.46 0.00 -49.26
CA ASN A 300 -48.57 0.51 -50.62
C ASN A 300 -48.11 -0.49 -51.69
N ASN A 301 -47.25 -1.45 -51.31
CA ASN A 301 -46.80 -2.54 -52.17
C ASN A 301 -47.66 -3.79 -52.02
N ASN A 302 -48.85 -3.68 -51.42
CA ASN A 302 -49.77 -4.79 -51.11
C ASN A 302 -49.18 -5.94 -50.24
N ASN A 303 -48.15 -5.66 -49.49
CA ASN A 303 -47.49 -6.62 -48.58
C ASN A 303 -47.93 -6.37 -47.13
N PHE A 304 -49.19 -6.72 -46.79
CA PHE A 304 -49.79 -6.43 -45.48
C PHE A 304 -49.29 -7.37 -44.34
N SER A 305 -48.63 -8.46 -44.70
CA SER A 305 -48.07 -9.41 -43.72
C SER A 305 -46.57 -9.23 -43.48
N ALA A 306 -45.99 -8.14 -43.97
CA ALA A 306 -44.56 -7.88 -43.81
C ALA A 306 -44.17 -7.68 -42.33
N VAL A 307 -43.26 -8.50 -41.83
CA VAL A 307 -42.70 -8.39 -40.48
C VAL A 307 -41.70 -7.26 -40.44
N ILE A 308 -41.74 -6.46 -39.38
CA ILE A 308 -40.78 -5.38 -39.17
C ILE A 308 -39.36 -5.95 -39.22
N PRO A 309 -38.43 -5.33 -39.97
CA PRO A 309 -37.03 -5.77 -39.99
C PRO A 309 -36.43 -5.85 -38.58
N TYR A 310 -35.65 -6.89 -38.31
CA TYR A 310 -35.05 -7.15 -37.03
C TYR A 310 -34.29 -5.94 -36.49
N ASP A 311 -33.53 -5.26 -37.35
CA ASP A 311 -32.74 -4.09 -36.96
C ASP A 311 -33.60 -2.92 -36.44
N MET A 312 -34.78 -2.72 -37.00
CA MET A 312 -35.70 -1.67 -36.54
C MET A 312 -36.38 -2.05 -35.22
N GLU A 313 -36.73 -3.31 -35.06
CA GLU A 313 -37.33 -3.81 -33.81
C GLU A 313 -36.26 -3.79 -32.68
N GLN A 314 -35.03 -4.14 -33.00
CA GLN A 314 -33.91 -4.06 -32.05
C GLN A 314 -33.66 -2.61 -31.61
N GLN A 315 -33.60 -1.67 -32.53
CA GLN A 315 -33.45 -0.22 -32.24
C GLN A 315 -34.61 0.32 -31.39
N ARG A 316 -35.83 -0.14 -31.63
CA ARG A 316 -37.01 0.19 -30.84
C ARG A 316 -36.87 -0.30 -29.39
N LYS A 317 -36.49 -1.56 -29.24
CA LYS A 317 -36.26 -2.18 -27.92
C LYS A 317 -35.15 -1.47 -27.15
N GLU A 318 -34.00 -1.25 -27.76
CA GLU A 318 -32.86 -0.56 -27.16
C GLU A 318 -33.22 0.88 -26.72
N SER A 319 -33.96 1.62 -27.57
CA SER A 319 -34.37 2.97 -27.21
C SER A 319 -35.38 3.02 -26.06
N LYS A 320 -36.21 1.98 -25.93
CA LYS A 320 -37.14 1.84 -24.79
C LYS A 320 -36.40 1.48 -23.51
N GLU A 321 -35.54 0.46 -23.56
CA GLU A 321 -34.71 0.05 -22.39
C GLU A 321 -33.86 1.23 -21.89
N PHE A 322 -33.25 1.99 -22.80
CA PHE A 322 -32.46 3.14 -22.42
C PHE A 322 -33.29 4.24 -21.73
N LEU A 323 -34.55 4.45 -22.16
CA LEU A 323 -35.46 5.37 -21.49
C LEU A 323 -35.88 4.88 -20.10
N ASP A 324 -36.17 3.58 -19.99
CA ASP A 324 -36.52 2.94 -18.72
C ASP A 324 -35.34 3.01 -17.73
N ASP A 325 -34.11 2.82 -18.18
CA ASP A 325 -32.90 2.96 -17.39
C ASP A 325 -32.76 4.38 -16.80
N LEU A 326 -33.01 5.42 -17.61
CA LEU A 326 -32.93 6.81 -17.16
C LEU A 326 -34.07 7.21 -16.20
N THR A 327 -35.26 6.61 -16.35
CA THR A 327 -36.47 7.06 -15.61
C THR A 327 -36.76 6.23 -14.36
N THR A 328 -36.35 4.95 -14.33
CA THR A 328 -36.73 4.01 -13.28
C THR A 328 -35.54 3.40 -12.51
N ARG A 329 -34.32 3.39 -13.08
CA ARG A 329 -33.15 2.71 -12.51
C ARG A 329 -32.04 3.66 -12.03
N ASP A 330 -32.33 4.94 -11.86
CA ASP A 330 -31.37 5.97 -11.44
C ASP A 330 -30.08 6.04 -12.27
N GLN A 331 -30.14 5.59 -13.54
CA GLN A 331 -29.04 5.70 -14.48
C GLN A 331 -28.94 7.12 -15.04
N ARG A 332 -27.72 7.59 -15.26
CA ARG A 332 -27.47 8.87 -15.96
C ARG A 332 -26.92 8.62 -17.36
N MET A 333 -27.04 9.62 -18.21
CA MET A 333 -26.48 9.59 -19.56
C MET A 333 -25.16 10.35 -19.59
N PHE A 334 -24.16 9.72 -20.14
CA PHE A 334 -22.84 10.30 -20.37
C PHE A 334 -22.50 10.24 -21.85
N VAL A 335 -21.72 11.22 -22.29
CA VAL A 335 -21.05 11.16 -23.59
C VAL A 335 -19.57 11.05 -23.34
N CYS A 336 -18.95 10.01 -23.88
CA CYS A 336 -17.57 9.65 -23.58
C CYS A 336 -16.70 9.62 -24.83
N VAL A 337 -15.39 9.88 -24.64
CA VAL A 337 -14.34 9.67 -25.64
C VAL A 337 -13.22 8.89 -24.97
N LEU A 338 -12.96 7.67 -25.43
CA LEU A 338 -11.81 6.90 -24.97
C LEU A 338 -10.67 7.06 -25.99
N THR A 339 -9.52 7.48 -25.48
CA THR A 339 -8.27 7.63 -26.23
C THR A 339 -7.14 6.88 -25.54
N MET A 340 -6.23 6.33 -26.33
CA MET A 340 -5.02 5.71 -25.82
C MET A 340 -3.81 6.24 -26.58
N VAL A 341 -2.68 6.40 -25.89
CA VAL A 341 -1.39 6.74 -26.46
C VAL A 341 -0.39 5.69 -26.08
N LEU A 342 0.27 5.11 -27.04
CA LEU A 342 1.34 4.13 -26.86
C LEU A 342 2.65 4.75 -27.29
N LEU A 343 3.72 4.60 -26.49
CA LEU A 343 5.07 5.05 -26.81
C LEU A 343 6.03 3.86 -26.90
N ALA A 344 6.91 3.90 -27.89
CA ALA A 344 7.97 2.90 -28.09
C ALA A 344 9.31 3.55 -28.44
N ASP A 345 10.39 2.79 -28.32
CA ASP A 345 11.75 3.27 -28.59
C ASP A 345 12.05 3.35 -30.11
N ASN A 346 11.37 2.55 -30.90
CA ASN A 346 11.48 2.55 -32.36
C ASN A 346 10.15 2.19 -33.01
N LYS A 347 10.06 2.40 -34.33
CA LYS A 347 8.82 2.19 -35.07
C LYS A 347 8.43 0.71 -35.18
N GLU A 348 9.36 -0.19 -35.30
CA GLU A 348 9.10 -1.63 -35.37
C GLU A 348 8.44 -2.14 -34.09
N GLN A 349 8.98 -1.74 -32.94
CA GLN A 349 8.38 -2.05 -31.66
C GLN A 349 6.99 -1.43 -31.52
N LEU A 350 6.81 -0.17 -31.97
CA LEU A 350 5.49 0.50 -31.99
C LEU A 350 4.47 -0.29 -32.80
N ASP A 351 4.85 -0.83 -33.95
CA ASP A 351 3.97 -1.63 -34.80
C ASP A 351 3.59 -2.96 -34.12
N LEU A 352 4.56 -3.68 -33.53
CA LEU A 352 4.30 -4.91 -32.76
C LEU A 352 3.38 -4.67 -31.55
N ASP A 353 3.67 -3.64 -30.77
CA ASP A 353 2.87 -3.29 -29.59
C ASP A 353 1.44 -2.82 -30.01
N THR A 354 1.31 -2.18 -31.17
CA THR A 354 0.00 -1.83 -31.77
C THR A 354 -0.82 -3.08 -32.08
N GLU A 355 -0.23 -4.08 -32.71
CA GLU A 355 -0.91 -5.34 -33.04
C GLU A 355 -1.40 -6.05 -31.78
N SER A 356 -0.56 -6.11 -30.74
CA SER A 356 -0.90 -6.67 -29.44
C SER A 356 -2.08 -5.93 -28.79
N LEU A 357 -2.04 -4.58 -28.77
CA LEU A 357 -3.11 -3.76 -28.20
C LEU A 357 -4.45 -3.94 -28.94
N LEU A 358 -4.41 -3.96 -30.27
CA LEU A 358 -5.61 -4.19 -31.07
C LEU A 358 -6.16 -5.60 -30.90
N ALA A 359 -5.29 -6.61 -30.69
CA ALA A 359 -5.71 -7.98 -30.37
C ALA A 359 -6.42 -8.06 -29.02
N THR A 360 -5.87 -7.40 -27.99
CA THR A 360 -6.51 -7.30 -26.66
C THR A 360 -7.87 -6.61 -26.75
N GLY A 361 -7.97 -5.50 -27.49
CA GLY A 361 -9.27 -4.84 -27.73
C GLY A 361 -10.30 -5.78 -28.36
N ARG A 362 -9.91 -6.55 -29.38
CA ARG A 362 -10.80 -7.54 -30.03
C ARG A 362 -11.24 -8.65 -29.08
N LYS A 363 -10.35 -9.11 -28.17
CA LYS A 363 -10.69 -10.10 -27.12
C LYS A 363 -11.85 -9.61 -26.25
N HIS A 364 -11.90 -8.32 -25.96
CA HIS A 364 -12.97 -7.67 -25.19
C HIS A 364 -14.11 -7.13 -26.05
N LEU A 365 -14.22 -7.57 -27.30
CA LEU A 365 -15.24 -7.13 -28.25
C LEU A 365 -15.24 -5.61 -28.45
N CYS A 366 -14.11 -4.95 -28.23
CA CYS A 366 -13.91 -3.52 -28.45
C CYS A 366 -13.10 -3.30 -29.72
N GLN A 367 -13.61 -2.47 -30.62
CA GLN A 367 -12.90 -2.07 -31.83
C GLN A 367 -12.10 -0.79 -31.56
N LEU A 368 -10.81 -0.97 -31.24
CA LEU A 368 -9.85 0.14 -31.23
C LEU A 368 -9.41 0.47 -32.65
N ALA A 369 -9.23 1.74 -32.95
CA ALA A 369 -8.73 2.21 -34.23
C ALA A 369 -7.66 3.29 -34.06
N ILE A 370 -6.69 3.31 -34.99
CA ILE A 370 -5.63 4.30 -35.00
C ILE A 370 -6.20 5.62 -35.53
N LEU A 371 -5.92 6.74 -34.89
CA LEU A 371 -6.22 8.06 -35.40
C LEU A 371 -5.35 8.35 -36.64
N LYS A 372 -5.98 8.74 -37.72
CA LYS A 372 -5.28 9.14 -38.98
C LYS A 372 -5.37 10.65 -39.14
N TRP A 373 -4.23 11.30 -39.40
CA TRP A 373 -4.09 12.75 -39.60
C TRP A 373 -4.49 13.63 -38.39
N GLN A 374 -4.73 13.03 -37.23
CA GLN A 374 -5.14 13.71 -35.99
C GLN A 374 -4.28 13.28 -34.78
N GLN A 375 -3.04 12.87 -35.03
CA GLN A 375 -2.16 12.38 -33.95
C GLN A 375 -1.90 13.45 -32.87
N LYS A 376 -1.66 14.72 -33.25
CA LYS A 376 -1.52 15.86 -32.34
C LYS A 376 -2.78 16.08 -31.50
N ASP A 377 -3.94 16.11 -32.14
CA ASP A 377 -5.20 16.35 -31.44
C ASP A 377 -5.58 15.19 -30.51
N GLY A 378 -5.26 13.97 -30.92
CA GLY A 378 -5.42 12.78 -30.11
C GLY A 378 -4.50 12.78 -28.89
N LEU A 379 -3.21 13.09 -29.07
CA LEU A 379 -2.25 13.23 -27.99
C LEU A 379 -2.72 14.27 -26.95
N ASN A 380 -3.11 15.45 -27.39
CA ASN A 380 -3.61 16.50 -26.52
C ASN A 380 -4.94 16.14 -25.83
N THR A 381 -5.76 15.28 -26.47
CA THR A 381 -6.98 14.76 -25.84
C THR A 381 -6.65 13.72 -24.77
N ALA A 382 -5.67 12.85 -24.99
CA ALA A 382 -5.28 11.84 -24.02
C ALA A 382 -4.61 12.44 -22.77
N MET A 383 -3.81 13.51 -22.95
CA MET A 383 -3.12 14.15 -21.83
C MET A 383 -4.08 14.71 -20.77
N PRO A 384 -3.73 14.66 -19.47
CA PRO A 384 -4.56 15.13 -18.37
C PRO A 384 -4.54 16.66 -18.23
N HIS A 385 -4.57 17.38 -19.36
CA HIS A 385 -4.62 18.83 -19.39
C HIS A 385 -6.04 19.40 -19.29
N GLY A 386 -7.07 18.55 -19.53
CA GLY A 386 -8.48 18.95 -19.51
C GLY A 386 -8.98 19.53 -20.84
N VAL A 387 -8.36 19.15 -21.97
CA VAL A 387 -8.83 19.49 -23.33
C VAL A 387 -9.34 18.27 -24.06
N ARG A 388 -10.26 18.47 -25.01
CA ARG A 388 -10.78 17.44 -25.89
C ARG A 388 -10.79 17.96 -27.33
N LYS A 389 -9.88 17.45 -28.15
CA LYS A 389 -9.68 17.90 -29.54
C LYS A 389 -10.16 16.90 -30.60
N ILE A 390 -10.60 15.70 -30.20
CA ILE A 390 -11.21 14.70 -31.08
C ILE A 390 -12.69 14.53 -30.79
N ASN A 391 -13.43 14.04 -31.76
CA ASN A 391 -14.90 13.94 -31.73
C ASN A 391 -15.40 12.49 -31.96
N ALA A 392 -14.76 11.51 -31.30
CA ALA A 392 -15.18 10.11 -31.32
C ALA A 392 -16.14 9.82 -30.14
N LEU A 393 -17.29 10.49 -30.18
CA LEU A 393 -18.26 10.45 -29.07
C LEU A 393 -19.00 9.12 -29.03
N ARG A 394 -19.18 8.59 -27.80
CA ARG A 394 -20.02 7.43 -27.49
C ARG A 394 -20.96 7.78 -26.33
N THR A 395 -22.21 7.36 -26.43
CA THR A 395 -23.22 7.56 -25.40
C THR A 395 -23.29 6.32 -24.53
N LEU A 396 -23.16 6.49 -23.23
CA LEU A 396 -23.15 5.42 -22.22
C LEU A 396 -24.12 5.76 -21.08
N THR A 397 -24.71 4.73 -20.46
CA THR A 397 -25.36 4.85 -19.15
C THR A 397 -24.35 4.81 -18.04
N THR A 398 -24.74 5.07 -16.78
CA THR A 398 -23.87 4.93 -15.62
C THR A 398 -23.24 3.55 -15.54
N GLU A 399 -24.05 2.51 -15.63
CA GLU A 399 -23.60 1.12 -15.57
C GLU A 399 -22.63 0.77 -16.70
N SER A 400 -22.96 1.17 -17.94
CA SER A 400 -22.10 0.94 -19.09
C SER A 400 -20.76 1.70 -18.99
N LEU A 401 -20.74 2.88 -18.37
CA LEU A 401 -19.51 3.64 -18.12
C LEU A 401 -18.71 3.05 -16.96
N ALA A 402 -19.38 2.55 -15.93
CA ALA A 402 -18.73 1.95 -14.75
C ALA A 402 -17.92 0.69 -15.10
N VAL A 403 -18.27 -0.02 -16.18
CA VAL A 403 -17.47 -1.16 -16.69
C VAL A 403 -16.04 -0.75 -17.08
N PHE A 404 -15.84 0.53 -17.45
CA PHE A 404 -14.50 1.07 -17.73
C PHE A 404 -13.74 1.51 -16.47
N MET A 405 -14.02 0.90 -15.34
CA MET A 405 -13.36 1.25 -14.08
C MET A 405 -11.84 1.04 -14.15
N PRO A 406 -11.06 1.98 -13.61
CA PRO A 406 -9.60 1.93 -13.70
C PRO A 406 -8.94 1.14 -12.58
N PHE A 407 -9.70 0.48 -11.70
CA PHE A 407 -9.18 -0.18 -10.51
C PHE A 407 -8.75 -1.62 -10.79
N ARG A 408 -7.65 -2.04 -10.15
CA ARG A 408 -7.10 -3.38 -10.29
C ARG A 408 -6.65 -3.97 -8.95
N VAL A 409 -5.52 -3.49 -8.43
CA VAL A 409 -4.91 -3.95 -7.18
C VAL A 409 -4.07 -2.84 -6.58
N GLN A 410 -4.08 -2.75 -5.27
CA GLN A 410 -3.25 -1.80 -4.54
C GLN A 410 -1.78 -2.12 -4.71
N GLU A 411 -0.98 -1.06 -4.84
CA GLU A 411 0.48 -1.12 -4.87
C GLU A 411 1.03 -0.59 -3.55
N ILE A 412 2.09 -1.21 -3.06
CA ILE A 412 2.79 -0.81 -1.85
C ILE A 412 4.22 -0.45 -2.26
N ASN A 413 4.51 0.83 -2.27
CA ASN A 413 5.82 1.35 -2.64
C ASN A 413 6.16 2.57 -1.76
N HIS A 414 6.68 2.29 -0.57
CA HIS A 414 7.12 3.31 0.38
C HIS A 414 8.58 3.69 0.10
N GLU A 415 8.89 4.98 0.21
CA GLU A 415 10.28 5.45 0.13
C GLU A 415 11.10 4.85 1.27
N ASN A 416 12.32 4.42 0.99
CA ASN A 416 13.21 3.76 1.97
C ASN A 416 12.64 2.51 2.65
N GLY A 417 11.64 1.87 2.04
CA GLY A 417 11.04 0.64 2.54
C GLY A 417 11.92 -0.60 2.32
N ILE A 418 11.46 -1.72 2.87
CA ILE A 418 12.07 -3.05 2.73
C ILE A 418 11.32 -3.82 1.63
N TYR A 419 12.05 -4.59 0.84
CA TYR A 419 11.47 -5.49 -0.15
C TYR A 419 10.91 -6.75 0.52
N TYR A 420 9.61 -7.00 0.34
CA TYR A 420 8.92 -8.18 0.88
C TYR A 420 8.58 -9.23 -0.18
N GLY A 421 8.66 -8.90 -1.45
CA GLY A 421 8.33 -9.79 -2.57
C GLY A 421 7.70 -9.03 -3.73
N ASP A 422 7.21 -9.76 -4.71
CA ASP A 422 6.52 -9.22 -5.88
C ASP A 422 5.00 -9.43 -5.73
N ASN A 423 4.19 -8.43 -6.07
CA ASN A 423 2.74 -8.54 -6.11
C ASN A 423 2.34 -9.59 -7.17
N VAL A 424 1.53 -10.57 -6.79
CA VAL A 424 1.14 -11.67 -7.70
C VAL A 424 0.33 -11.16 -8.89
N ILE A 425 -0.43 -10.07 -8.71
CA ILE A 425 -1.34 -9.51 -9.73
C ILE A 425 -0.61 -8.58 -10.68
N SER A 426 0.03 -7.53 -10.14
CA SER A 426 0.70 -6.49 -10.95
C SER A 426 2.13 -6.87 -11.36
N LYS A 427 2.74 -7.84 -10.69
CA LYS A 427 4.16 -8.23 -10.81
C LYS A 427 5.15 -7.15 -10.35
N ASN A 428 4.68 -6.06 -9.77
CA ASN A 428 5.53 -5.02 -9.21
C ASN A 428 6.11 -5.44 -7.86
N MET A 429 7.27 -4.88 -7.52
CA MET A 429 7.88 -5.09 -6.22
C MET A 429 7.05 -4.46 -5.12
N ILE A 430 6.92 -5.16 -4.00
CA ILE A 430 6.31 -4.67 -2.78
C ILE A 430 7.42 -4.14 -1.88
N ILE A 431 7.45 -2.83 -1.71
CA ILE A 431 8.41 -2.11 -0.86
C ILE A 431 7.62 -1.45 0.26
N ALA A 432 7.82 -1.89 1.49
CA ALA A 432 7.05 -1.39 2.63
C ALA A 432 7.95 -0.91 3.78
N ASP A 433 7.55 0.20 4.40
CA ASP A 433 8.16 0.73 5.62
C ASP A 433 7.14 0.75 6.75
N ARG A 434 7.39 -0.06 7.78
CA ARG A 434 6.50 -0.12 8.95
C ARG A 434 6.47 1.15 9.79
N ARG A 435 7.50 2.00 9.66
CA ARG A 435 7.59 3.29 10.37
C ARG A 435 6.54 4.29 9.90
N GLU A 436 6.06 4.15 8.67
CA GLU A 436 5.01 5.00 8.10
C GLU A 436 3.60 4.65 8.60
N LEU A 437 3.44 3.48 9.25
CA LEU A 437 2.16 3.02 9.76
C LEU A 437 1.79 3.65 11.11
N LEU A 438 0.49 3.74 11.38
CA LEU A 438 0.01 4.18 12.69
C LEU A 438 0.42 3.21 13.80
N ASN A 439 0.46 1.92 13.49
CA ASN A 439 0.96 0.85 14.36
C ASN A 439 1.92 -0.06 13.58
N GLY A 440 3.22 0.20 13.68
CA GLY A 440 4.26 -0.55 12.97
C GLY A 440 4.59 -1.93 13.57
N ASN A 441 3.84 -2.42 14.57
CA ASN A 441 3.98 -3.78 15.04
C ASN A 441 3.47 -4.79 14.01
N SER A 442 4.09 -5.96 13.95
CA SER A 442 3.84 -6.94 12.90
C SER A 442 3.68 -8.36 13.42
N PHE A 443 3.05 -9.20 12.58
CA PHE A 443 3.02 -10.65 12.73
C PHE A 443 3.47 -11.33 11.44
N ILE A 444 4.20 -12.44 11.59
CA ILE A 444 4.54 -13.38 10.51
C ILE A 444 3.91 -14.74 10.86
N LEU A 445 2.90 -15.12 10.12
CA LEU A 445 2.06 -16.28 10.38
C LEU A 445 2.20 -17.33 9.26
N GLY A 446 2.27 -18.61 9.60
CA GLY A 446 2.28 -19.68 8.60
C GLY A 446 2.71 -21.03 9.17
N VAL A 447 2.33 -22.10 8.52
CA VAL A 447 2.72 -23.46 8.91
C VAL A 447 4.24 -23.69 8.77
N SER A 448 4.74 -24.77 9.35
CA SER A 448 6.15 -25.17 9.17
C SER A 448 6.48 -25.36 7.67
N GLY A 449 7.66 -24.91 7.25
CA GLY A 449 8.10 -24.97 5.85
C GLY A 449 7.48 -23.91 4.90
N SER A 450 6.60 -23.03 5.40
CA SER A 450 6.02 -21.96 4.57
C SER A 450 6.96 -20.80 4.25
N GLY A 451 8.11 -20.71 4.95
CA GLY A 451 9.10 -19.65 4.77
C GLY A 451 9.07 -18.54 5.83
N LYS A 452 8.46 -18.78 7.02
CA LYS A 452 8.40 -17.80 8.12
C LYS A 452 9.78 -17.31 8.56
N SER A 453 10.65 -18.24 8.96
CA SER A 453 12.00 -17.91 9.44
C SER A 453 12.82 -17.21 8.35
N PHE A 454 12.67 -17.60 7.09
CA PHE A 454 13.30 -16.91 5.96
C PHE A 454 12.78 -15.45 5.83
N THR A 455 11.46 -15.24 5.94
CA THR A 455 10.86 -13.91 5.86
C THR A 455 11.33 -13.02 7.02
N ALA A 456 11.38 -13.56 8.26
CA ALA A 456 11.89 -12.83 9.42
C ALA A 456 13.38 -12.48 9.26
N LYS A 457 14.20 -13.43 8.82
CA LYS A 457 15.64 -13.22 8.55
C LYS A 457 15.87 -12.20 7.44
N ASN A 458 15.08 -12.24 6.36
CA ASN A 458 15.16 -11.23 5.29
C ASN A 458 14.86 -9.82 5.82
N GLU A 459 13.88 -9.67 6.70
CA GLU A 459 13.57 -8.39 7.32
C GLU A 459 14.70 -7.94 8.26
N ILE A 460 15.23 -8.83 9.10
CA ILE A 460 16.38 -8.56 9.99
C ILE A 460 17.59 -8.10 9.17
N VAL A 461 17.96 -8.81 8.12
CA VAL A 461 19.07 -8.46 7.23
C VAL A 461 18.83 -7.10 6.60
N SER A 462 17.64 -6.87 6.06
CA SER A 462 17.30 -5.61 5.39
C SER A 462 17.40 -4.42 6.33
N ILE A 463 16.94 -4.54 7.59
CA ILE A 463 17.07 -3.52 8.62
C ILE A 463 18.54 -3.32 8.97
N ALA A 464 19.29 -4.41 9.20
CA ALA A 464 20.70 -4.35 9.59
C ALA A 464 21.57 -3.66 8.55
N LEU A 465 21.31 -3.89 7.25
CA LEU A 465 22.04 -3.30 6.13
C LEU A 465 21.63 -1.84 5.88
N ARG A 466 20.34 -1.51 6.03
CA ARG A 466 19.77 -0.19 5.69
C ARG A 466 19.93 0.87 6.77
N ASP A 467 19.73 0.47 8.04
CA ASP A 467 19.79 1.38 9.20
C ASP A 467 20.90 0.95 10.17
N PRO A 468 22.15 1.44 10.00
CA PRO A 468 23.27 1.11 10.88
C PRO A 468 23.07 1.56 12.34
N ASN A 469 22.14 2.47 12.61
CA ASN A 469 21.85 3.01 13.94
C ASN A 469 20.71 2.28 14.65
N ALA A 470 19.93 1.46 13.94
CA ALA A 470 18.84 0.70 14.58
C ALA A 470 19.37 -0.47 15.39
N ASP A 471 18.74 -0.70 16.53
CA ASP A 471 18.97 -1.88 17.34
C ASP A 471 18.03 -3.01 16.93
N ILE A 472 18.54 -4.23 16.91
CA ILE A 472 17.78 -5.45 16.58
C ILE A 472 17.91 -6.42 17.75
N VAL A 473 16.77 -6.86 18.28
CA VAL A 473 16.70 -7.82 19.39
C VAL A 473 15.83 -8.99 18.99
N ILE A 474 16.35 -10.21 19.19
CA ILE A 474 15.66 -11.44 18.79
C ILE A 474 15.51 -12.33 20.02
N ILE A 475 14.31 -12.90 20.22
CA ILE A 475 14.05 -13.98 21.19
C ILE A 475 13.92 -15.25 20.36
N ASP A 476 14.86 -16.20 20.58
CA ASP A 476 15.02 -17.42 19.77
C ASP A 476 14.86 -18.68 20.64
N PRO A 477 13.68 -19.28 20.68
CA PRO A 477 13.44 -20.52 21.41
C PRO A 477 13.85 -21.78 20.63
N GLU A 478 14.17 -21.68 19.34
CA GLU A 478 14.49 -22.83 18.46
C GLU A 478 15.94 -22.84 17.93
N ARG A 479 16.75 -21.85 18.30
CA ARG A 479 18.18 -21.69 17.86
C ARG A 479 18.35 -21.61 16.36
N GLU A 480 17.50 -20.79 15.70
CA GLU A 480 17.55 -20.61 14.25
C GLU A 480 18.44 -19.45 13.78
N TYR A 481 18.73 -18.46 14.65
CA TYR A 481 19.34 -17.18 14.27
C TYR A 481 20.86 -17.02 14.53
N PRO A 482 21.57 -17.86 15.35
CA PRO A 482 22.93 -17.59 15.78
C PRO A 482 23.91 -17.29 14.63
N LYS A 483 23.92 -18.09 13.55
CA LYS A 483 24.78 -17.89 12.40
C LYS A 483 24.55 -16.55 11.71
N LEU A 484 23.27 -16.14 11.60
CA LEU A 484 22.89 -14.86 11.01
C LEU A 484 23.44 -13.71 11.86
N ILE A 485 23.25 -13.80 13.18
CA ILE A 485 23.64 -12.75 14.14
C ILE A 485 25.14 -12.58 14.19
N GLU A 486 25.91 -13.66 14.23
CA GLU A 486 27.37 -13.63 14.15
C GLU A 486 27.86 -12.97 12.86
N THR A 487 27.25 -13.30 11.71
CA THR A 487 27.61 -12.70 10.42
C THR A 487 27.32 -11.20 10.38
N LEU A 488 26.23 -10.76 11.00
CA LEU A 488 25.88 -9.34 11.10
C LEU A 488 26.66 -8.57 12.20
N GLY A 489 27.63 -9.25 12.86
CA GLY A 489 28.45 -8.66 13.92
C GLY A 489 27.70 -8.43 15.24
N GLY A 490 26.62 -9.17 15.48
CA GLY A 490 25.85 -9.15 16.70
C GLY A 490 26.31 -10.15 17.73
N GLN A 491 25.59 -10.21 18.85
CA GLN A 491 25.85 -11.16 19.96
C GLN A 491 24.73 -12.19 20.08
N ASP A 492 25.12 -13.44 20.16
CA ASP A 492 24.25 -14.55 20.55
C ASP A 492 24.45 -14.84 22.07
N ILE A 493 23.39 -14.64 22.85
CA ILE A 493 23.38 -14.82 24.29
C ILE A 493 22.63 -16.11 24.60
N HIS A 494 23.38 -17.18 24.76
CA HIS A 494 22.85 -18.47 25.15
C HIS A 494 22.51 -18.50 26.66
N ILE A 495 21.23 -18.72 26.97
CA ILE A 495 20.70 -18.75 28.32
C ILE A 495 20.17 -20.15 28.63
N SER A 496 20.71 -20.77 29.68
CA SER A 496 20.25 -22.07 30.18
C SER A 496 20.42 -22.17 31.72
N ALA A 497 19.84 -23.16 32.32
CA ALA A 497 20.01 -23.41 33.76
C ALA A 497 21.50 -23.63 34.18
N THR A 498 22.33 -24.08 33.23
CA THR A 498 23.75 -24.41 33.46
C THR A 498 24.71 -23.46 32.75
N SER A 499 24.22 -22.46 32.06
CA SER A 499 25.05 -21.51 31.33
C SER A 499 25.83 -20.60 32.30
N LYS A 500 26.98 -20.09 31.79
CA LYS A 500 27.76 -19.06 32.52
C LYS A 500 27.20 -17.65 32.25
N ASN A 501 26.26 -17.51 31.33
CA ASN A 501 25.63 -16.25 31.00
C ASN A 501 24.45 -15.99 31.95
N HIS A 502 24.43 -14.82 32.53
CA HIS A 502 23.42 -14.40 33.49
C HIS A 502 22.82 -13.05 33.06
N ILE A 503 21.52 -12.93 33.23
CA ILE A 503 20.76 -11.69 33.08
C ILE A 503 20.04 -11.45 34.40
N ASN A 504 20.33 -10.35 35.07
CA ASN A 504 19.72 -10.00 36.33
C ASN A 504 18.26 -9.56 36.09
N ALA A 505 17.31 -10.30 36.64
CA ALA A 505 15.88 -9.95 36.57
C ALA A 505 15.56 -8.57 37.18
N MET A 506 16.47 -8.05 38.01
CA MET A 506 16.30 -6.79 38.72
C MET A 506 17.10 -5.63 38.08
N ASP A 507 17.73 -5.81 36.92
CA ASP A 507 18.39 -4.71 36.23
C ASP A 507 17.38 -3.63 35.77
N MET A 508 17.77 -2.37 35.98
CA MET A 508 16.95 -1.21 35.67
C MET A 508 17.81 0.03 35.45
N ASN A 509 17.43 0.90 34.53
CA ASN A 509 18.06 2.19 34.35
C ASN A 509 17.14 3.35 34.78
N ALA A 510 17.65 4.58 34.76
CA ALA A 510 16.89 5.76 35.19
C ALA A 510 15.68 6.06 34.28
N ASP A 511 15.73 5.67 33.00
CA ASP A 511 14.70 5.95 31.99
C ASP A 511 13.58 4.89 31.97
N TYR A 512 13.73 3.80 32.75
CA TYR A 512 12.80 2.67 32.77
C TYR A 512 11.34 3.08 33.08
N GLY A 513 11.14 4.18 33.79
CA GLY A 513 9.84 4.66 34.23
C GLY A 513 9.08 5.55 33.24
N ASP A 514 9.63 5.89 32.08
CA ASP A 514 9.03 6.85 31.13
C ASP A 514 8.52 8.16 31.80
N GLY A 515 9.33 8.71 32.72
CA GLY A 515 8.97 9.90 33.51
C GLY A 515 8.20 9.62 34.80
N ALA A 516 7.76 8.39 35.04
CA ALA A 516 7.29 7.91 36.33
C ALA A 516 8.46 7.37 37.18
N ASN A 517 8.21 7.04 38.46
CA ASN A 517 9.24 6.41 39.29
C ASN A 517 9.56 5.00 38.75
N PRO A 518 10.79 4.73 38.29
CA PRO A 518 11.19 3.43 37.74
C PRO A 518 10.91 2.25 38.67
N VAL A 519 11.04 2.44 39.99
CA VAL A 519 10.82 1.40 40.98
C VAL A 519 9.38 0.90 41.01
N ILE A 520 8.40 1.74 40.69
CA ILE A 520 6.98 1.32 40.67
C ILE A 520 6.76 0.30 39.55
N LEU A 521 7.22 0.60 38.33
CA LEU A 521 7.08 -0.33 37.20
C LEU A 521 7.88 -1.61 37.42
N LYS A 522 9.05 -1.50 38.05
CA LYS A 522 9.85 -2.68 38.40
C LYS A 522 9.19 -3.52 39.48
N SER A 523 8.50 -2.89 40.43
CA SER A 523 7.69 -3.60 41.44
C SER A 523 6.55 -4.38 40.76
N GLU A 524 5.85 -3.81 39.76
CA GLU A 524 4.84 -4.53 38.96
C GLU A 524 5.44 -5.75 38.25
N PHE A 525 6.63 -5.60 37.66
CA PHE A 525 7.34 -6.73 37.05
C PHE A 525 7.69 -7.82 38.07
N ILE A 526 8.26 -7.46 39.24
CA ILE A 526 8.60 -8.42 40.28
C ILE A 526 7.33 -9.09 40.85
N LEU A 527 6.22 -8.37 41.01
CA LEU A 527 4.94 -8.97 41.37
C LEU A 527 4.51 -10.03 40.33
N SER A 528 4.61 -9.72 39.03
CA SER A 528 4.29 -10.67 37.98
C SER A 528 5.20 -11.88 37.98
N LEU A 529 6.49 -11.69 38.23
CA LEU A 529 7.47 -12.77 38.37
C LEU A 529 7.15 -13.68 39.56
N CYS A 530 6.90 -13.10 40.74
CA CYS A 530 6.54 -13.86 41.95
C CYS A 530 5.21 -14.62 41.78
N GLU A 531 4.23 -14.03 41.15
CA GLU A 531 2.95 -14.68 40.88
C GLU A 531 3.10 -15.89 39.95
N HIS A 532 4.00 -15.79 38.98
CA HIS A 532 4.34 -16.91 38.10
C HIS A 532 5.03 -18.04 38.89
N LEU A 533 5.97 -17.69 39.77
CA LEU A 533 6.74 -18.66 40.60
C LEU A 533 5.89 -19.37 41.66
N MET A 534 4.90 -18.68 42.23
CA MET A 534 3.99 -19.21 43.24
C MET A 534 2.76 -19.93 42.68
N GLY A 535 2.49 -19.76 41.35
CA GLY A 535 1.29 -20.24 40.70
C GLY A 535 0.14 -19.20 40.70
N SER A 536 -0.60 -19.16 39.60
CA SER A 536 -1.68 -18.20 39.40
C SER A 536 -2.73 -18.27 40.51
N GLY A 537 -3.09 -17.12 41.09
CA GLY A 537 -4.10 -16.98 42.14
C GLY A 537 -3.59 -17.20 43.58
N ASN A 538 -2.31 -17.51 43.78
CA ASN A 538 -1.74 -17.72 45.11
C ASN A 538 -1.20 -16.44 45.77
N LEU A 539 -1.20 -15.30 45.06
CA LEU A 539 -0.81 -14.00 45.60
C LEU A 539 -2.04 -13.17 45.99
N GLY A 540 -2.30 -13.10 47.27
CA GLY A 540 -3.32 -12.25 47.86
C GLY A 540 -2.86 -10.80 48.06
N PRO A 541 -3.74 -9.90 48.54
CA PRO A 541 -3.40 -8.49 48.76
C PRO A 541 -2.25 -8.26 49.74
N LYS A 542 -2.08 -9.15 50.71
CA LYS A 542 -1.00 -9.05 51.73
C LYS A 542 0.37 -9.34 51.07
N GLU A 543 0.45 -10.43 50.33
CA GLU A 543 1.66 -10.85 49.62
C GLU A 543 2.10 -9.77 48.64
N LYS A 544 1.15 -9.19 47.88
CA LYS A 544 1.42 -8.10 46.96
C LYS A 544 2.02 -6.87 47.66
N SER A 545 1.45 -6.48 48.81
CA SER A 545 1.97 -5.35 49.59
C SER A 545 3.37 -5.62 50.17
N ILE A 546 3.68 -6.87 50.53
CA ILE A 546 5.01 -7.28 51.04
C ILE A 546 6.04 -7.22 49.89
N ILE A 547 5.69 -7.74 48.71
CA ILE A 547 6.56 -7.74 47.52
C ILE A 547 6.90 -6.31 47.15
N ASP A 548 5.91 -5.43 47.02
CA ASP A 548 6.09 -4.03 46.69
C ASP A 548 7.00 -3.30 47.66
N ARG A 549 6.73 -3.44 48.96
CA ARG A 549 7.54 -2.87 50.05
C ARG A 549 8.99 -3.37 50.03
N CYS A 550 9.22 -4.66 49.82
CA CYS A 550 10.57 -5.24 49.75
C CYS A 550 11.31 -4.78 48.51
N THR A 551 10.63 -4.73 47.36
CA THR A 551 11.19 -4.18 46.11
C THR A 551 11.66 -2.73 46.30
N ALA A 552 10.81 -1.88 46.87
CA ALA A 552 11.17 -0.48 47.11
C ALA A 552 12.38 -0.35 48.07
N LYS A 553 12.48 -1.20 49.09
CA LYS A 553 13.62 -1.20 50.03
C LYS A 553 14.93 -1.62 49.37
N VAL A 554 14.92 -2.66 48.54
CA VAL A 554 16.13 -3.20 47.90
C VAL A 554 16.68 -2.18 46.88
N TYR A 555 15.83 -1.45 46.19
CA TYR A 555 16.25 -0.40 45.23
C TYR A 555 16.71 0.90 45.90
N ARG A 556 16.49 1.13 47.17
CA ARG A 556 16.73 2.42 47.83
C ARG A 556 18.15 2.94 47.64
N ILE A 557 19.15 2.09 47.81
CA ILE A 557 20.58 2.47 47.66
C ILE A 557 20.88 2.77 46.18
N TYR A 558 20.40 1.93 45.29
CA TYR A 558 20.58 2.08 43.85
C TYR A 558 19.90 3.36 43.31
N GLN A 559 18.72 3.67 43.82
CA GLN A 559 18.01 4.92 43.51
C GLN A 559 18.75 6.15 44.06
N GLN A 560 19.31 6.09 45.27
CA GLN A 560 20.13 7.17 45.83
C GLN A 560 21.40 7.41 45.00
N GLY A 561 21.95 6.37 44.38
CA GLY A 561 23.08 6.42 43.45
C GLY A 561 22.66 6.85 42.03
N ASN A 562 21.45 7.38 41.83
CA ASN A 562 20.91 7.77 40.53
C ASN A 562 20.96 6.62 39.49
N TYR A 563 20.66 5.39 39.95
CA TYR A 563 20.67 4.15 39.16
C TYR A 563 22.05 3.86 38.52
N GLN A 564 23.12 4.28 39.18
CA GLN A 564 24.50 3.97 38.80
C GLN A 564 25.11 2.95 39.76
N GLY A 565 25.95 2.08 39.23
CA GLY A 565 26.62 1.03 40.02
C GLY A 565 25.94 -0.34 39.82
N VAL A 566 26.07 -1.21 40.86
CA VAL A 566 25.55 -2.57 40.79
C VAL A 566 24.06 -2.56 41.19
N ALA A 567 23.21 -3.03 40.29
CA ALA A 567 21.78 -3.19 40.57
C ALA A 567 21.56 -4.32 41.60
N PRO A 568 20.49 -4.26 42.42
CA PRO A 568 20.13 -5.35 43.30
C PRO A 568 19.78 -6.60 42.49
N THR A 569 19.85 -7.75 43.17
CA THR A 569 19.56 -9.07 42.59
C THR A 569 18.32 -9.70 43.24
N LEU A 570 17.78 -10.79 42.65
CA LEU A 570 16.72 -11.57 43.29
C LEU A 570 17.18 -12.20 44.61
N GLN A 571 18.49 -12.41 44.81
CA GLN A 571 19.03 -12.85 46.12
C GLN A 571 18.86 -11.76 47.17
N ASP A 572 19.21 -10.50 46.86
CA ASP A 572 19.01 -9.35 47.74
C ASP A 572 17.52 -9.17 48.10
N PHE A 573 16.64 -9.38 47.12
CA PHE A 573 15.19 -9.33 47.32
C PHE A 573 14.71 -10.44 48.26
N ARG A 574 15.18 -11.68 48.07
CA ARG A 574 14.86 -12.79 48.98
C ARG A 574 15.37 -12.55 50.41
N GLU A 575 16.57 -12.04 50.56
CA GLU A 575 17.11 -11.68 51.90
C GLU A 575 16.23 -10.61 52.57
N GLU A 576 15.76 -9.61 51.83
CA GLU A 576 14.87 -8.59 52.37
C GLU A 576 13.51 -9.16 52.76
N LEU A 577 12.96 -10.15 52.02
CA LEU A 577 11.74 -10.89 52.39
C LEU A 577 11.93 -11.65 53.71
N LEU A 578 13.06 -12.31 53.88
CA LEU A 578 13.38 -13.05 55.13
C LEU A 578 13.53 -12.14 56.36
N ARG A 579 13.85 -10.86 56.17
CA ARG A 579 13.93 -9.84 57.26
C ARG A 579 12.56 -9.31 57.68
N GLN A 580 11.50 -9.59 56.92
CA GLN A 580 10.16 -9.14 57.29
C GLN A 580 9.58 -10.01 58.41
N PRO A 581 8.76 -9.40 59.32
CA PRO A 581 8.19 -10.15 60.45
C PRO A 581 7.01 -11.05 60.04
N GLU A 582 6.36 -10.79 58.90
CA GLU A 582 5.15 -11.48 58.50
C GLU A 582 5.42 -12.91 58.00
N PRO A 583 4.61 -13.92 58.36
CA PRO A 583 4.77 -15.29 57.89
C PRO A 583 4.59 -15.44 56.40
N GLU A 584 3.76 -14.60 55.74
CA GLU A 584 3.55 -14.56 54.31
C GLU A 584 4.86 -14.21 53.55
N ALA A 585 5.71 -13.34 54.12
CA ALA A 585 7.00 -12.99 53.54
C ALA A 585 7.95 -14.19 53.47
N LYS A 586 7.93 -15.04 54.53
CA LYS A 586 8.71 -16.27 54.54
C LYS A 586 8.21 -17.30 53.53
N GLN A 587 6.90 -17.36 53.32
CA GLN A 587 6.31 -18.23 52.28
C GLN A 587 6.74 -17.80 50.88
N ILE A 588 6.74 -16.50 50.59
CA ILE A 588 7.23 -15.96 49.32
C ILE A 588 8.71 -16.29 49.15
N ALA A 589 9.54 -16.04 50.19
CA ALA A 589 10.98 -16.31 50.16
C ALA A 589 11.30 -17.81 49.95
N LEU A 590 10.48 -18.72 50.48
CA LEU A 590 10.59 -20.15 50.26
C LEU A 590 10.18 -20.55 48.83
N ALA A 591 9.12 -19.93 48.30
CA ALA A 591 8.63 -20.21 46.95
C ALA A 591 9.66 -19.82 45.88
N ILE A 592 10.40 -18.73 46.07
CA ILE A 592 11.42 -18.25 45.12
C ILE A 592 12.82 -18.84 45.38
N GLU A 593 13.02 -19.66 46.41
CA GLU A 593 14.33 -20.21 46.80
C GLU A 593 15.00 -21.00 45.68
N LEU A 594 14.24 -21.83 44.96
CA LEU A 594 14.74 -22.60 43.82
C LEU A 594 15.40 -21.73 42.76
N PHE A 595 14.88 -20.52 42.59
CA PHE A 595 15.29 -19.55 41.54
C PHE A 595 16.29 -18.50 42.03
N THR A 596 16.61 -18.48 43.35
CA THR A 596 17.58 -17.55 43.94
C THR A 596 18.85 -18.29 44.39
N ASP A 597 18.73 -19.21 45.35
CA ASP A 597 19.84 -19.96 45.92
C ASP A 597 19.90 -21.42 45.45
N GLY A 598 18.82 -21.88 44.80
CA GLY A 598 18.71 -23.24 44.26
C GLY A 598 19.36 -23.41 42.88
N SER A 599 19.07 -24.54 42.23
CA SER A 599 19.69 -24.95 40.98
C SER A 599 19.26 -24.14 39.76
N LEU A 600 18.19 -23.33 39.84
CA LEU A 600 17.64 -22.55 38.73
C LEU A 600 17.92 -21.04 38.90
N ASN A 601 19.10 -20.67 39.40
CA ASN A 601 19.44 -19.30 39.81
C ASN A 601 20.03 -18.42 38.70
N THR A 602 19.82 -18.78 37.43
CA THR A 602 20.38 -18.08 36.26
C THR A 602 20.02 -16.59 36.23
N PHE A 603 18.84 -16.22 36.69
CA PHE A 603 18.33 -14.84 36.69
C PHE A 603 18.50 -14.08 38.00
N ALA A 604 19.14 -14.72 39.01
CA ALA A 604 19.38 -14.14 40.32
C ALA A 604 20.80 -13.56 40.51
N LYS A 605 21.63 -13.62 39.49
CA LYS A 605 23.01 -13.11 39.48
C LYS A 605 23.12 -11.85 38.65
N ASN A 606 24.19 -11.06 38.94
CA ASN A 606 24.45 -9.86 38.12
C ASN A 606 24.65 -10.21 36.64
N THR A 607 24.14 -9.36 35.79
CA THR A 607 24.31 -9.47 34.34
C THR A 607 25.79 -9.44 33.96
N ASN A 608 26.25 -10.46 33.27
CA ASN A 608 27.64 -10.62 32.83
C ASN A 608 27.81 -10.71 31.33
N VAL A 609 26.73 -10.47 30.57
CA VAL A 609 26.70 -10.43 29.11
C VAL A 609 26.54 -8.99 28.61
N ASP A 610 27.06 -8.71 27.43
CA ASP A 610 26.87 -7.37 26.84
C ASP A 610 25.47 -7.22 26.24
N THR A 611 24.58 -6.61 27.02
CA THR A 611 23.22 -6.29 26.60
C THR A 611 23.13 -4.99 25.77
N ASN A 612 24.27 -4.34 25.45
CA ASN A 612 24.31 -3.08 24.68
C ASN A 612 24.73 -3.25 23.22
N SER A 613 25.10 -4.46 22.78
CA SER A 613 25.38 -4.73 21.37
C SER A 613 24.20 -4.33 20.50
N ARG A 614 24.47 -3.75 19.31
CA ARG A 614 23.43 -3.30 18.39
C ARG A 614 22.46 -4.41 17.98
N ILE A 615 22.97 -5.61 17.76
CA ILE A 615 22.20 -6.79 17.36
C ILE A 615 22.39 -7.86 18.43
N ILE A 616 21.32 -8.31 19.03
CA ILE A 616 21.32 -9.34 20.09
C ILE A 616 20.30 -10.41 19.77
N CYS A 617 20.73 -11.66 19.91
CA CYS A 617 19.86 -12.83 19.95
C CYS A 617 19.90 -13.43 21.35
N TYR A 618 18.74 -13.63 21.95
CA TYR A 618 18.58 -14.40 23.18
C TYR A 618 18.18 -15.83 22.83
N ASP A 619 19.15 -16.73 22.77
CA ASP A 619 18.92 -18.18 22.61
C ASP A 619 18.46 -18.77 23.95
N ILE A 620 17.19 -19.14 23.98
CA ILE A 620 16.51 -19.65 25.18
C ILE A 620 16.08 -21.12 25.06
N LEU A 621 16.56 -21.85 24.03
CA LEU A 621 16.19 -23.24 23.76
C LEU A 621 16.42 -24.15 24.97
N ASP A 622 17.56 -24.01 25.65
CA ASP A 622 17.99 -24.90 26.74
C ASP A 622 17.50 -24.47 28.14
N LEU A 623 16.55 -23.52 28.24
CA LEU A 623 15.98 -23.12 29.55
C LEU A 623 15.12 -24.21 30.20
N GLY A 624 14.59 -25.15 29.43
CA GLY A 624 13.68 -26.17 29.91
C GLY A 624 12.29 -25.60 30.31
N LYS A 625 11.32 -26.49 30.47
CA LYS A 625 9.90 -26.11 30.66
C LYS A 625 9.63 -25.23 31.91
N GLN A 626 10.41 -25.34 32.95
CA GLN A 626 10.19 -24.58 34.20
C GLN A 626 10.74 -23.14 34.11
N LEU A 627 11.92 -22.97 33.50
CA LEU A 627 12.56 -21.66 33.37
C LEU A 627 12.11 -20.88 32.14
N LEU A 628 11.59 -21.54 31.11
CA LEU A 628 11.25 -20.87 29.84
C LEU A 628 10.29 -19.68 30.01
N PRO A 629 9.16 -19.77 30.76
CA PRO A 629 8.27 -18.62 30.92
C PRO A 629 8.92 -17.48 31.71
N ILE A 630 9.73 -17.84 32.72
CA ILE A 630 10.49 -16.89 33.57
C ILE A 630 11.54 -16.19 32.69
N GLY A 631 12.29 -16.96 31.94
CA GLY A 631 13.31 -16.45 31.03
C GLY A 631 12.73 -15.48 29.99
N MET A 632 11.59 -15.82 29.39
CA MET A 632 10.92 -14.93 28.46
C MET A 632 10.48 -13.62 29.13
N LEU A 633 9.95 -13.65 30.35
CA LEU A 633 9.60 -12.44 31.12
C LEU A 633 10.82 -11.57 31.39
N VAL A 634 11.93 -12.17 31.85
CA VAL A 634 13.19 -11.46 32.19
C VAL A 634 13.80 -10.84 30.92
N VAL A 635 13.80 -11.58 29.82
CA VAL A 635 14.28 -11.06 28.51
C VAL A 635 13.41 -9.93 28.04
N LEU A 636 12.07 -10.03 28.10
CA LEU A 636 11.16 -8.94 27.72
C LEU A 636 11.35 -7.68 28.59
N ASP A 637 11.60 -7.85 29.89
CA ASP A 637 11.91 -6.74 30.80
C ASP A 637 13.24 -6.08 30.45
N SER A 638 14.28 -6.86 30.14
CA SER A 638 15.58 -6.38 29.67
C SER A 638 15.43 -5.60 28.35
N ILE A 639 14.57 -6.09 27.45
CA ILE A 639 14.23 -5.38 26.19
C ILE A 639 13.53 -4.05 26.48
N LEU A 640 12.57 -4.01 27.39
CA LEU A 640 11.89 -2.77 27.79
C LEU A 640 12.89 -1.74 28.34
N ASN A 641 13.80 -2.18 29.21
CA ASN A 641 14.86 -1.34 29.75
C ASN A 641 15.75 -0.75 28.64
N ARG A 642 16.06 -1.53 27.60
CA ARG A 642 16.83 -1.08 26.44
C ARG A 642 16.05 -0.10 25.57
N ILE A 643 14.78 -0.35 25.26
CA ILE A 643 13.94 0.51 24.44
C ILE A 643 13.84 1.91 25.05
N THR A 644 13.64 1.98 26.37
CA THR A 644 13.55 3.27 27.07
C THR A 644 14.85 4.05 27.00
N ALA A 645 16.00 3.39 27.12
CA ALA A 645 17.33 4.00 26.93
C ALA A 645 17.58 4.45 25.47
N ASN A 646 17.13 3.67 24.48
CA ASN A 646 17.25 3.98 23.07
C ASN A 646 16.40 5.19 22.66
N ARG A 647 15.20 5.32 23.22
CA ARG A 647 14.35 6.50 23.02
C ARG A 647 15.08 7.79 23.35
N ALA A 648 15.78 7.83 24.50
CA ALA A 648 16.57 9.00 24.91
C ALA A 648 17.68 9.35 23.90
N LYS A 649 18.15 8.36 23.14
CA LYS A 649 19.18 8.50 22.09
C LYS A 649 18.61 8.70 20.68
N GLY A 650 17.28 8.67 20.52
CA GLY A 650 16.62 8.75 19.20
C GLY A 650 16.87 7.54 18.30
N ARG A 651 17.14 6.35 18.87
CA ARG A 651 17.41 5.11 18.13
C ARG A 651 16.14 4.27 17.98
N ASN A 652 15.90 3.75 16.79
CA ASN A 652 14.87 2.75 16.53
C ASN A 652 15.29 1.38 17.09
N THR A 653 14.33 0.60 17.59
CA THR A 653 14.58 -0.77 18.09
C THR A 653 13.57 -1.73 17.45
N TYR A 654 14.08 -2.76 16.76
CA TYR A 654 13.27 -3.82 16.18
C TYR A 654 13.37 -5.08 17.02
N ILE A 655 12.23 -5.65 17.39
CA ILE A 655 12.14 -6.80 18.31
C ILE A 655 11.44 -7.93 17.58
N PHE A 656 12.15 -9.05 17.42
CA PHE A 656 11.60 -10.26 16.81
C PHE A 656 11.40 -11.31 17.89
N ILE A 657 10.17 -11.80 18.02
CA ILE A 657 9.80 -12.80 19.03
C ILE A 657 9.37 -14.05 18.27
N ASP A 658 10.25 -15.02 18.19
CA ASP A 658 9.92 -16.30 17.55
C ASP A 658 9.08 -17.16 18.51
N GLU A 659 8.20 -17.96 17.94
CA GLU A 659 7.18 -18.75 18.61
C GLU A 659 6.43 -17.97 19.71
N ILE A 660 5.97 -16.75 19.34
CA ILE A 660 5.34 -15.78 20.25
C ILE A 660 4.15 -16.37 21.02
N TYR A 661 3.49 -17.44 20.51
CA TYR A 661 2.36 -18.09 21.18
C TYR A 661 2.75 -18.62 22.58
N LEU A 662 4.03 -18.95 22.82
CA LEU A 662 4.52 -19.40 24.13
C LEU A 662 4.27 -18.37 25.25
N LEU A 663 4.30 -17.09 24.92
CA LEU A 663 4.03 -15.99 25.86
C LEU A 663 2.54 -15.87 26.24
N PHE A 664 1.64 -16.41 25.42
CA PHE A 664 0.20 -16.37 25.68
C PHE A 664 -0.32 -17.57 26.47
N GLN A 665 0.52 -18.57 26.76
CA GLN A 665 0.17 -19.70 27.58
C GLN A 665 -0.04 -19.30 29.06
N HIS A 666 0.53 -18.15 29.48
CA HIS A 666 0.41 -17.60 30.82
C HIS A 666 -0.15 -16.19 30.79
N GLU A 667 -1.15 -15.92 31.64
CA GLU A 667 -1.87 -14.63 31.65
C GLU A 667 -0.96 -13.43 31.88
N TYR A 668 0.03 -13.58 32.78
CA TYR A 668 0.96 -12.50 33.13
C TYR A 668 1.91 -12.15 31.99
N SER A 669 2.51 -13.12 31.34
CA SER A 669 3.36 -12.90 30.19
C SER A 669 2.56 -12.29 29.04
N ALA A 670 1.32 -12.75 28.83
CA ALA A 670 0.42 -12.17 27.85
C ALA A 670 0.11 -10.69 28.14
N ASN A 671 -0.21 -10.34 29.40
CA ASN A 671 -0.50 -8.97 29.82
C ASN A 671 0.73 -8.07 29.76
N PHE A 672 1.90 -8.57 30.15
CA PHE A 672 3.16 -7.84 30.05
C PHE A 672 3.51 -7.56 28.58
N LEU A 673 3.45 -8.57 27.72
CA LEU A 673 3.67 -8.42 26.29
C LEU A 673 2.66 -7.43 25.66
N PHE A 674 1.39 -7.49 26.03
CA PHE A 674 0.37 -6.58 25.55
C PHE A 674 0.64 -5.12 25.93
N THR A 675 1.10 -4.92 27.16
CA THR A 675 1.49 -3.59 27.65
C THR A 675 2.71 -3.07 26.89
N LEU A 676 3.72 -3.92 26.68
CA LEU A 676 4.88 -3.64 25.86
C LEU A 676 4.45 -3.29 24.43
N TRP A 677 3.64 -4.12 23.78
CA TRP A 677 3.15 -3.96 22.40
C TRP A 677 2.44 -2.62 22.16
N LYS A 678 1.67 -2.16 23.14
CA LYS A 678 1.03 -0.84 23.08
C LYS A 678 2.00 0.33 23.28
N ARG A 679 3.01 0.15 24.13
CA ARG A 679 3.94 1.22 24.52
C ARG A 679 5.08 1.43 23.53
N VAL A 680 5.56 0.36 22.87
CA VAL A 680 6.77 0.41 22.02
C VAL A 680 6.73 1.47 20.95
N ARG A 681 5.53 1.77 20.38
CA ARG A 681 5.35 2.83 19.41
C ARG A 681 5.86 4.20 19.91
N LYS A 682 5.59 4.53 21.18
CA LYS A 682 6.03 5.80 21.80
C LYS A 682 7.55 5.89 21.93
N TYR A 683 8.22 4.75 21.89
CA TYR A 683 9.67 4.62 22.10
C TYR A 683 10.44 4.44 20.80
N GLY A 684 9.78 4.53 19.63
CA GLY A 684 10.43 4.25 18.34
C GLY A 684 10.83 2.77 18.22
N ALA A 685 10.04 1.88 18.81
CA ALA A 685 10.29 0.45 18.73
C ALA A 685 9.15 -0.29 17.99
N TYR A 686 9.50 -1.41 17.36
CA TYR A 686 8.63 -2.18 16.48
C TYR A 686 8.75 -3.67 16.82
N CYS A 687 7.66 -4.27 17.29
CA CYS A 687 7.62 -5.70 17.61
C CYS A 687 7.15 -6.52 16.42
N THR A 688 7.75 -7.69 16.22
CA THR A 688 7.36 -8.72 15.26
C THR A 688 7.12 -10.03 15.99
N GLY A 689 5.87 -10.51 15.99
CA GLY A 689 5.52 -11.83 16.51
C GLY A 689 5.54 -12.87 15.39
N ILE A 690 6.27 -13.95 15.56
CA ILE A 690 6.39 -15.04 14.59
C ILE A 690 5.77 -16.28 15.20
N THR A 691 4.92 -17.00 14.46
CA THR A 691 4.35 -18.26 14.96
C THR A 691 3.88 -19.18 13.82
N GLN A 692 3.97 -20.49 14.07
CA GLN A 692 3.36 -21.53 13.26
C GLN A 692 1.99 -21.98 13.83
N ASN A 693 1.73 -21.72 15.10
CA ASN A 693 0.51 -22.13 15.78
C ASN A 693 -0.46 -20.97 15.92
N VAL A 694 -1.18 -20.68 14.83
CA VAL A 694 -2.15 -19.59 14.82
C VAL A 694 -3.37 -19.90 15.69
N ASP A 695 -3.81 -21.16 15.72
CA ASP A 695 -4.94 -21.59 16.56
C ASP A 695 -4.63 -21.35 18.05
N ASP A 696 -3.47 -21.80 18.55
CA ASP A 696 -3.05 -21.56 19.93
C ASP A 696 -2.95 -20.05 20.25
N LEU A 697 -2.44 -19.25 19.30
CA LEU A 697 -2.39 -17.80 19.43
C LEU A 697 -3.80 -17.21 19.57
N LEU A 698 -4.74 -17.64 18.75
CA LEU A 698 -6.10 -17.11 18.70
C LEU A 698 -7.01 -17.57 19.86
N GLN A 699 -6.59 -18.55 20.68
CA GLN A 699 -7.28 -18.88 21.91
C GLN A 699 -7.15 -17.77 22.98
N SER A 700 -6.07 -16.98 22.92
CA SER A 700 -5.90 -15.82 23.79
C SER A 700 -6.66 -14.60 23.28
N HIS A 701 -7.55 -14.03 24.10
CA HIS A 701 -8.23 -12.77 23.80
C HIS A 701 -7.24 -11.61 23.60
N THR A 702 -6.17 -11.59 24.39
CA THR A 702 -5.09 -10.60 24.30
C THR A 702 -4.39 -10.69 22.94
N ALA A 703 -4.04 -11.89 22.51
CA ALA A 703 -3.39 -12.11 21.22
C ALA A 703 -4.30 -11.74 20.04
N ARG A 704 -5.59 -12.10 20.09
CA ARG A 704 -6.58 -11.67 19.08
C ARG A 704 -6.62 -10.14 18.96
N THR A 705 -6.63 -9.44 20.09
CA THR A 705 -6.62 -7.96 20.13
C THR A 705 -5.33 -7.39 19.53
N MET A 706 -4.18 -7.99 19.83
CA MET A 706 -2.89 -7.57 19.27
C MET A 706 -2.86 -7.76 17.76
N LEU A 707 -3.29 -8.92 17.28
CA LEU A 707 -3.32 -9.23 15.84
C LEU A 707 -4.29 -8.33 15.08
N ALA A 708 -5.50 -8.13 15.58
CA ALA A 708 -6.51 -7.28 14.96
C ALA A 708 -6.05 -5.81 14.83
N ASN A 709 -5.29 -5.31 15.82
CA ASN A 709 -4.76 -3.95 15.84
C ASN A 709 -3.41 -3.80 15.13
N SER A 710 -2.81 -4.87 14.63
CA SER A 710 -1.56 -4.81 13.89
C SER A 710 -1.81 -4.44 12.43
N GLU A 711 -1.10 -3.41 11.97
CA GLU A 711 -1.24 -2.91 10.61
C GLU A 711 -0.28 -3.58 9.64
N PHE A 712 0.67 -4.38 10.13
CA PHE A 712 1.60 -5.12 9.29
C PHE A 712 1.52 -6.63 9.60
N ILE A 713 1.01 -7.43 8.65
CA ILE A 713 0.85 -8.87 8.85
C ILE A 713 1.26 -9.61 7.59
N VAL A 714 2.23 -10.51 7.72
CA VAL A 714 2.62 -11.46 6.68
C VAL A 714 1.91 -12.78 6.94
N MET A 715 1.03 -13.18 6.07
CA MET A 715 0.31 -14.46 6.12
C MET A 715 0.83 -15.36 4.99
N LEU A 716 1.64 -16.34 5.35
CA LEU A 716 2.12 -17.39 4.45
C LEU A 716 1.10 -18.53 4.39
N ASN A 717 1.49 -19.71 3.87
CA ASN A 717 0.60 -20.86 3.83
C ASN A 717 0.04 -21.21 5.22
N GLN A 718 -1.27 -21.41 5.34
CA GLN A 718 -1.98 -21.64 6.60
C GLN A 718 -2.66 -23.02 6.64
N ALA A 719 -2.80 -23.60 7.82
CA ALA A 719 -3.64 -24.76 8.04
C ALA A 719 -5.13 -24.44 7.80
N ALA A 720 -5.95 -25.46 7.55
CA ALA A 720 -7.35 -25.26 7.19
C ALA A 720 -8.18 -24.57 8.30
N THR A 721 -7.94 -24.93 9.55
CA THR A 721 -8.57 -24.34 10.74
C THR A 721 -8.18 -22.88 10.90
N ASP A 722 -6.90 -22.59 10.82
CA ASP A 722 -6.30 -21.27 11.04
C ASP A 722 -6.78 -20.24 10.00
N ARG A 723 -6.91 -20.66 8.73
CA ARG A 723 -7.43 -19.81 7.65
C ARG A 723 -8.81 -19.25 7.95
N THR A 724 -9.72 -20.10 8.44
CA THR A 724 -11.10 -19.70 8.71
C THR A 724 -11.18 -18.65 9.82
N GLU A 725 -10.40 -18.85 10.87
CA GLU A 725 -10.36 -17.90 12.00
C GLU A 725 -9.66 -16.57 11.60
N LEU A 726 -8.56 -16.66 10.85
CA LEU A 726 -7.88 -15.46 10.32
C LEU A 726 -8.77 -14.68 9.35
N ALA A 727 -9.51 -15.38 8.46
CA ALA A 727 -10.42 -14.75 7.53
C ALA A 727 -11.52 -13.95 8.24
N LYS A 728 -12.08 -14.50 9.30
CA LYS A 728 -13.08 -13.81 10.12
C LYS A 728 -12.48 -12.59 10.85
N LEU A 729 -11.28 -12.76 11.45
CA LEU A 729 -10.65 -11.73 12.25
C LEU A 729 -10.18 -10.54 11.40
N LEU A 730 -9.62 -10.81 10.22
CA LEU A 730 -9.00 -9.83 9.34
C LEU A 730 -9.86 -9.45 8.13
N SER A 731 -11.09 -9.96 8.03
CA SER A 731 -12.03 -9.73 6.93
C SER A 731 -11.44 -10.09 5.56
N ILE A 732 -10.82 -11.29 5.47
CA ILE A 732 -10.19 -11.80 4.25
C ILE A 732 -11.26 -12.47 3.38
N SER A 733 -11.35 -12.11 2.10
CA SER A 733 -12.28 -12.70 1.14
C SER A 733 -11.88 -14.14 0.75
N ASP A 734 -12.83 -14.92 0.22
CA ASP A 734 -12.56 -16.28 -0.29
C ASP A 734 -11.50 -16.28 -1.41
N THR A 735 -11.52 -15.28 -2.26
CA THR A 735 -10.51 -15.11 -3.32
C THR A 735 -9.13 -14.85 -2.71
N GLN A 736 -9.04 -13.98 -1.71
CA GLN A 736 -7.80 -13.72 -0.99
C GLN A 736 -7.31 -14.94 -0.22
N MET A 737 -8.22 -15.72 0.41
CA MET A 737 -7.85 -16.96 1.10
C MET A 737 -7.15 -17.97 0.20
N SER A 738 -7.42 -17.96 -1.12
CA SER A 738 -6.73 -18.85 -2.06
C SER A 738 -5.21 -18.65 -2.07
N TYR A 739 -4.74 -17.43 -1.75
CA TYR A 739 -3.31 -17.09 -1.70
C TYR A 739 -2.59 -17.52 -0.43
N ILE A 740 -3.32 -18.04 0.57
CA ILE A 740 -2.75 -18.66 1.79
C ILE A 740 -3.14 -20.13 1.93
N THR A 741 -3.64 -20.73 0.85
CA THR A 741 -4.16 -22.10 0.80
C THR A 741 -3.30 -22.96 -0.11
N ASN A 742 -2.56 -23.91 0.46
CA ASN A 742 -1.73 -24.87 -0.30
C ASN A 742 -0.77 -24.17 -1.29
N VAL A 743 -0.22 -23.03 -0.88
CA VAL A 743 0.75 -22.27 -1.69
C VAL A 743 2.17 -22.66 -1.33
N GLY A 744 3.11 -22.37 -2.24
CA GLY A 744 4.53 -22.64 -2.03
C GLY A 744 5.17 -21.75 -0.97
N ALA A 745 6.38 -22.14 -0.51
CA ALA A 745 7.14 -21.33 0.42
C ALA A 745 7.41 -19.91 -0.14
N GLY A 746 7.29 -18.89 0.73
CA GLY A 746 7.46 -17.49 0.36
C GLY A 746 6.30 -16.90 -0.43
N GLN A 747 5.15 -17.56 -0.48
CA GLN A 747 3.92 -17.05 -1.09
C GLN A 747 2.86 -16.83 0.00
N GLY A 748 2.04 -15.78 -0.19
CA GLY A 748 1.02 -15.48 0.79
C GLY A 748 0.28 -14.17 0.55
N LEU A 749 -0.29 -13.64 1.62
CA LEU A 749 -0.91 -12.33 1.69
C LEU A 749 -0.11 -11.41 2.62
N LEU A 750 0.07 -10.17 2.20
CA LEU A 750 0.70 -9.11 2.98
C LEU A 750 -0.32 -8.01 3.26
N LYS A 751 -0.56 -7.75 4.54
CA LYS A 751 -1.34 -6.60 5.02
C LYS A 751 -0.38 -5.47 5.37
N VAL A 752 -0.61 -4.27 4.82
CA VAL A 752 0.11 -3.04 5.14
C VAL A 752 -0.91 -1.92 5.29
N GLY A 753 -1.16 -1.50 6.52
CA GLY A 753 -2.26 -0.59 6.83
C GLY A 753 -3.62 -1.20 6.46
N SER A 754 -4.35 -0.52 5.59
CA SER A 754 -5.62 -1.00 5.03
C SER A 754 -5.44 -1.88 3.78
N SER A 755 -4.24 -1.92 3.20
CA SER A 755 -3.98 -2.68 1.97
C SER A 755 -3.70 -4.14 2.29
N LEU A 756 -4.32 -5.05 1.53
CA LEU A 756 -4.10 -6.49 1.63
C LEU A 756 -3.81 -7.03 0.22
N VAL A 757 -2.58 -7.39 -0.03
CA VAL A 757 -2.09 -7.77 -1.37
C VAL A 757 -1.48 -9.17 -1.38
N PRO A 758 -1.72 -9.98 -2.44
CA PRO A 758 -1.05 -11.25 -2.60
C PRO A 758 0.39 -11.05 -3.07
N PHE A 759 1.32 -11.77 -2.45
CA PHE A 759 2.75 -11.63 -2.76
C PHE A 759 3.45 -12.96 -2.97
N ILE A 760 4.58 -12.89 -3.67
CA ILE A 760 5.52 -13.99 -3.85
C ILE A 760 6.93 -13.45 -3.68
N ASN A 761 7.68 -14.02 -2.74
CA ASN A 761 9.08 -13.72 -2.54
C ASN A 761 9.94 -14.87 -3.09
N LYS A 762 10.51 -14.69 -4.28
CA LYS A 762 11.49 -15.58 -4.89
C LYS A 762 12.87 -14.96 -4.73
N PHE A 763 13.57 -15.31 -3.67
CA PHE A 763 14.94 -14.86 -3.45
C PHE A 763 15.92 -15.73 -4.28
N PRO A 764 16.97 -15.15 -4.91
CA PRO A 764 17.95 -15.93 -5.67
C PRO A 764 18.73 -16.90 -4.77
N THR A 765 18.73 -18.18 -5.10
CA THR A 765 19.30 -19.26 -4.25
C THR A 765 20.81 -19.36 -4.32
N ASP A 766 21.44 -18.76 -5.32
CA ASP A 766 22.89 -18.75 -5.55
C ASP A 766 23.64 -17.67 -4.76
N THR A 767 22.93 -16.83 -4.00
CA THR A 767 23.49 -15.72 -3.25
C THR A 767 23.99 -16.13 -1.86
N LYS A 768 24.99 -15.39 -1.33
CA LYS A 768 25.45 -15.54 0.05
C LYS A 768 24.33 -15.20 1.05
N LEU A 769 23.54 -14.20 0.74
CA LEU A 769 22.38 -13.79 1.52
C LEU A 769 21.35 -14.93 1.65
N TYR A 770 21.05 -15.64 0.57
CA TYR A 770 20.13 -16.79 0.64
C TYR A 770 20.66 -17.86 1.59
N LYS A 771 21.96 -18.23 1.44
CA LYS A 771 22.61 -19.23 2.30
C LYS A 771 22.67 -18.84 3.78
N LEU A 772 22.64 -17.53 4.07
CA LEU A 772 22.59 -16.99 5.42
C LEU A 772 21.17 -17.06 6.01
N MET A 773 20.15 -16.91 5.18
CA MET A 773 18.75 -16.84 5.61
C MET A 773 18.02 -18.19 5.56
N THR A 774 18.46 -19.13 4.71
CA THR A 774 17.80 -20.44 4.58
C THR A 774 17.93 -21.27 5.85
N THR A 775 16.85 -22.00 6.18
CA THR A 775 16.80 -22.99 7.27
C THR A 775 16.71 -24.42 6.72
N LYS A 776 16.78 -24.59 5.38
CA LYS A 776 16.68 -25.91 4.80
C LYS A 776 17.98 -26.71 4.99
N PRO A 777 17.88 -27.97 5.46
CA PRO A 777 19.06 -28.82 5.61
C PRO A 777 19.75 -29.05 4.26
N GLY A 778 21.05 -28.73 4.20
CA GLY A 778 21.87 -28.97 3.02
C GLY A 778 21.93 -27.85 1.95
N GLU A 779 21.22 -26.74 2.18
CA GLU A 779 21.30 -25.51 1.36
C GLU A 779 22.16 -24.39 1.95
#